data_309632400bbe480dc50667c535a505fd
#
_entry.id   309632400bbe480dc50667c535a505fd
#
_cell.length_a   1.000
_cell.length_b   1.000
_cell.length_c   1.000
_cell.angle_alpha   90.00
_cell.angle_beta   90.00
_cell.angle_gamma   90.00
#
_symmetry.space_group_name_H-M   'P 1'
#
loop_
_entity.id
_entity.type
_entity.pdbx_description
1 polymer ?
#
loop_
_entity_poly.entity_id
_entity_poly.type
_entity_poly.pdbx_seq_one_letter_code
_entity_poly.pdbx_strand_id
1 'polypeptide(L)'
;MKFTGNLVLSALISAALCTLLATSVEAQPHVFSAAKLQNEPYRPLTAVKAGKDVPASPDPLVSYRWKRTSADDDLQIYLLKPETMVSDNPEAFSVRRQAPDIDVTVSSPCDLMFDFGRVSAGWLEFECDNLSGQVECSISEFNEPAVFNAGSRHPRKTLAPARYGKVFRLELNDELYEGVRYAWIHVRSVDKPLRIKNVRLVCQARPTNYEGSFDTDDPMLNRIWYTAAYTVRLNFLKDYFGAILMERSDRFSWTGDAHTSQAASLVAFGNYEFVRKNLLHTADQSNGILSYPLYWVQSLVDYYLYTGDGELLGQLCDNACAKLDDALEHFDDPRSPAFYGWDERLGAGFEDPGCPETRMALKMLTIQTTGRFASAMAASGREDLARKYSTLAEAKARPYLASPEVFDEYDIFALSDAINAGAVPSSLWNEIWQRTYSDRLQRVSYSPFNQYFVLNAMARMGRHAEAMNTIDDCWGGQIRYGATTFFEVFRPSWNLCSLGENDAPVNNQCGYTSLTHPWSAGVAKWLTEEVLGVKPETPGFGTFSVTPHLTSGLSRVSGDVPTPKGIVSFSLDVRQGTSCLVVPDGTRASLSLPLMGCRDLKVTLDGKPLAAEAFTPTHARFPEIGPGSHSLVIDYPSEPLSAKADEVLEYAIPASAVSEDSLTGGDWKGVYGSKGYCLFSYDGPGADRILLPAGCRGITLGKQTPCHWAAETSDPRALVSNREGDGSRSLGSVVTGDPAPCMQTMTIDVDYRTSSPYRLTLYFVDWDNAGRRSAIELFDLATRRLLSPVHMVRDYSGGRYVTFEVDRPVRVRICQVRGTNAAVSALFLD
;
A
#
# COMPACT_ATOMS: atom_id res chain seq x y z
N MET A 1 -40.08 15.20 -7.04
CA MET A 1 -39.55 15.57 -8.38
C MET A 1 -38.62 16.79 -8.24
N LYS A 2 -37.49 16.64 -7.54
CA LYS A 2 -36.40 17.65 -7.46
C LYS A 2 -35.15 17.11 -6.76
N PHE A 3 -34.90 15.79 -6.73
CA PHE A 3 -33.71 15.22 -6.09
C PHE A 3 -32.80 14.37 -7.02
N THR A 4 -33.16 14.21 -8.31
CA THR A 4 -32.35 13.44 -9.27
C THR A 4 -31.27 14.25 -9.97
N GLY A 5 -31.17 15.56 -9.70
CA GLY A 5 -30.16 16.42 -10.32
C GLY A 5 -28.81 16.47 -9.61
N ASN A 6 -28.74 16.20 -8.33
CA ASN A 6 -27.49 16.41 -7.57
C ASN A 6 -26.56 15.19 -7.54
N LEU A 7 -27.08 13.96 -7.71
CA LEU A 7 -26.22 12.77 -7.78
C LEU A 7 -25.54 12.61 -9.15
N VAL A 8 -26.24 12.97 -10.22
CA VAL A 8 -25.62 13.06 -11.57
C VAL A 8 -24.62 14.23 -11.62
N LEU A 9 -24.87 15.29 -10.85
CA LEU A 9 -23.97 16.42 -10.76
C LEU A 9 -22.69 16.11 -9.94
N SER A 10 -22.78 15.28 -8.91
CA SER A 10 -21.61 14.88 -8.09
C SER A 10 -20.73 13.86 -8.82
N ALA A 11 -21.33 12.88 -9.50
CA ALA A 11 -20.60 11.96 -10.37
C ALA A 11 -20.08 12.65 -11.63
N LEU A 12 -20.82 13.61 -12.18
CA LEU A 12 -20.37 14.48 -13.26
C LEU A 12 -19.35 15.53 -12.79
N ILE A 13 -19.38 15.96 -11.54
CA ILE A 13 -18.34 16.84 -10.96
C ILE A 13 -17.07 16.06 -10.64
N SER A 14 -17.13 14.84 -10.17
CA SER A 14 -15.93 13.98 -10.02
C SER A 14 -15.40 13.50 -11.38
N ALA A 15 -16.26 13.12 -12.31
CA ALA A 15 -15.86 12.83 -13.68
C ALA A 15 -15.50 14.13 -14.45
N ALA A 16 -16.15 15.25 -14.18
CA ALA A 16 -15.78 16.55 -14.76
C ALA A 16 -14.58 17.20 -14.06
N LEU A 17 -14.29 16.93 -12.78
CA LEU A 17 -13.00 17.29 -12.20
C LEU A 17 -11.88 16.41 -12.78
N CYS A 18 -12.08 15.12 -12.95
CA CYS A 18 -11.13 14.27 -13.69
C CYS A 18 -11.06 14.65 -15.16
N THR A 19 -12.18 15.05 -15.82
CA THR A 19 -12.19 15.48 -17.22
C THR A 19 -11.87 16.96 -17.41
N LEU A 20 -12.16 17.86 -16.48
CA LEU A 20 -11.73 19.26 -16.52
C LEU A 20 -10.24 19.40 -16.18
N LEU A 21 -9.68 18.50 -15.34
CA LEU A 21 -8.24 18.39 -15.18
C LEU A 21 -7.58 17.71 -16.39
N ALA A 22 -8.36 16.97 -17.21
CA ALA A 22 -7.87 16.28 -18.41
C ALA A 22 -7.96 17.11 -19.70
N THR A 23 -8.69 18.20 -19.75
CA THR A 23 -9.02 18.82 -21.04
C THR A 23 -8.46 20.21 -21.32
N SER A 24 -7.65 20.81 -20.43
CA SER A 24 -7.22 22.17 -20.80
C SER A 24 -5.97 22.72 -20.18
N VAL A 25 -5.29 21.95 -19.43
CA VAL A 25 -3.97 22.39 -19.05
C VAL A 25 -3.07 21.21 -19.39
N GLU A 26 -2.23 21.33 -20.40
CA GLU A 26 -0.86 20.95 -20.12
C GLU A 26 -0.60 21.59 -18.77
N ALA A 27 -0.88 20.86 -17.68
CA ALA A 27 -0.50 21.29 -16.37
C ALA A 27 1.00 21.45 -16.51
N GLN A 28 1.41 22.69 -16.70
CA GLN A 28 2.81 23.05 -16.54
C GLN A 28 3.15 22.38 -15.23
N PRO A 29 4.20 21.57 -15.14
CA PRO A 29 4.66 21.10 -13.83
C PRO A 29 4.56 22.33 -12.95
N HIS A 30 4.02 22.19 -11.72
CA HIS A 30 4.11 23.24 -10.74
C HIS A 30 5.59 23.48 -10.53
N VAL A 31 6.19 24.08 -11.52
CA VAL A 31 7.51 24.63 -11.44
C VAL A 31 7.31 25.68 -10.39
N PHE A 32 7.92 25.49 -9.26
CA PHE A 32 8.21 26.58 -8.34
C PHE A 32 8.67 27.73 -9.23
N SER A 33 7.90 28.80 -9.31
CA SER A 33 8.25 29.84 -10.24
C SER A 33 9.65 30.29 -9.85
N ALA A 34 10.61 30.12 -10.75
CA ALA A 34 11.97 30.60 -10.54
C ALA A 34 11.97 32.07 -10.09
N ALA A 35 10.93 32.83 -10.43
CA ALA A 35 10.68 34.19 -9.98
C ALA A 35 10.39 34.28 -8.46
N LYS A 36 9.71 33.32 -7.83
CA LYS A 36 9.47 33.35 -6.38
C LYS A 36 10.74 33.09 -5.59
N LEU A 37 11.56 32.15 -6.07
CA LEU A 37 12.85 31.85 -5.47
C LEU A 37 13.94 32.88 -5.81
N GLN A 38 13.86 33.58 -6.94
CA GLN A 38 14.79 34.68 -7.27
C GLN A 38 14.67 35.85 -6.31
N ASN A 39 13.53 36.05 -5.68
CA ASN A 39 13.26 37.12 -4.73
C ASN A 39 13.48 36.70 -3.27
N GLU A 40 13.60 35.41 -2.96
CA GLU A 40 14.00 34.96 -1.64
C GLU A 40 15.49 34.66 -1.62
N PRO A 41 16.23 35.17 -0.62
CA PRO A 41 17.66 34.86 -0.53
C PRO A 41 17.81 33.34 -0.37
N TYR A 42 18.43 32.71 -1.36
CA TYR A 42 18.82 31.29 -1.27
C TYR A 42 19.62 31.10 0.01
N ARG A 43 19.14 30.25 0.89
CA ARG A 43 19.86 29.82 2.10
C ARG A 43 20.56 28.50 1.76
N PRO A 44 21.88 28.53 1.40
CA PRO A 44 22.61 27.31 1.18
C PRO A 44 22.59 26.50 2.48
N LEU A 45 22.15 25.23 2.40
CA LEU A 45 22.06 24.37 3.57
C LEU A 45 23.41 24.13 4.27
N THR A 46 24.51 24.33 3.53
CA THR A 46 25.86 24.38 4.09
C THR A 46 26.12 25.61 4.94
N ALA A 47 25.32 26.66 4.79
CA ALA A 47 25.42 27.93 5.55
C ALA A 47 24.30 28.09 6.59
N VAL A 48 23.40 27.17 6.72
CA VAL A 48 22.53 27.12 7.89
C VAL A 48 23.45 26.89 9.08
N LYS A 49 23.77 27.97 9.77
CA LYS A 49 24.37 27.87 11.10
C LYS A 49 23.45 26.93 11.86
N ALA A 50 23.97 25.77 12.17
CA ALA A 50 23.33 24.80 13.01
C ALA A 50 22.73 25.52 14.21
N GLY A 51 21.42 25.75 14.16
CA GLY A 51 20.65 25.81 15.37
C GLY A 51 21.01 24.52 16.09
N LYS A 52 20.97 24.47 17.40
CA LYS A 52 21.38 23.32 18.19
C LYS A 52 21.09 22.03 17.40
N ASP A 53 22.14 21.22 17.16
CA ASP A 53 22.00 19.90 16.60
C ASP A 53 20.91 19.21 17.43
N VAL A 54 19.73 19.04 16.85
CA VAL A 54 18.70 18.26 17.51
C VAL A 54 19.22 16.84 17.51
N PRO A 55 19.29 16.16 18.66
CA PRO A 55 19.73 14.78 18.71
C PRO A 55 18.92 14.01 17.66
N ALA A 56 19.59 13.23 16.84
CA ALA A 56 18.90 12.36 15.93
C ALA A 56 17.89 11.55 16.74
N SER A 57 16.62 11.61 16.37
CA SER A 57 15.68 10.64 16.86
C SER A 57 16.26 9.27 16.59
N PRO A 58 16.20 8.31 17.53
CA PRO A 58 16.72 6.97 17.34
C PRO A 58 15.85 6.20 16.35
N ASP A 59 15.83 6.65 15.10
CA ASP A 59 15.25 5.90 14.02
C ASP A 59 16.23 4.79 13.65
N PRO A 60 15.94 3.51 13.92
CA PRO A 60 16.85 2.41 13.63
C PRO A 60 17.11 2.22 12.14
N LEU A 61 16.28 2.79 11.26
CA LEU A 61 16.45 2.76 9.82
C LEU A 61 17.24 3.96 9.28
N VAL A 62 17.42 5.01 10.07
CA VAL A 62 18.00 6.27 9.62
C VAL A 62 19.00 6.80 10.64
N SER A 63 20.27 6.77 10.28
CA SER A 63 21.35 7.32 11.12
C SER A 63 21.89 8.61 10.52
N TYR A 64 21.26 9.73 10.81
CA TYR A 64 21.78 11.06 10.46
C TYR A 64 21.41 12.08 11.52
N ARG A 65 22.17 13.17 11.57
CA ARG A 65 21.90 14.28 12.48
C ARG A 65 20.96 15.27 11.81
N TRP A 66 19.90 15.62 12.52
CA TRP A 66 18.96 16.64 12.13
C TRP A 66 19.58 18.02 12.27
N LYS A 67 19.37 18.86 11.27
CA LYS A 67 19.68 20.28 11.34
C LYS A 67 18.39 21.06 11.28
N ARG A 68 18.13 21.85 12.32
CA ARG A 68 16.95 22.71 12.31
C ARG A 68 17.18 23.86 11.32
N THR A 69 16.21 24.08 10.43
CA THR A 69 16.05 25.34 9.73
C THR A 69 15.24 26.29 10.59
N SER A 70 15.36 27.55 10.38
CA SER A 70 14.54 28.57 11.03
C SER A 70 13.18 28.77 10.35
N ALA A 71 12.59 27.73 9.78
CA ALA A 71 11.30 27.80 9.16
C ALA A 71 10.19 27.81 10.22
N ASP A 72 9.11 28.53 9.95
CA ASP A 72 7.96 28.67 10.85
C ASP A 72 7.02 27.44 10.83
N ASP A 73 7.40 26.41 10.08
CA ASP A 73 6.61 25.19 9.86
C ASP A 73 6.98 24.02 10.80
N ASP A 74 7.86 24.25 11.76
CA ASP A 74 8.41 23.22 12.67
C ASP A 74 9.16 22.07 11.99
N LEU A 75 9.37 22.12 10.68
CA LEU A 75 10.12 21.09 9.97
C LEU A 75 11.63 21.21 10.23
N GLN A 76 12.27 20.06 10.28
CA GLN A 76 13.73 19.98 10.34
C GLN A 76 14.27 19.51 9.01
N ILE A 77 15.42 20.06 8.64
CA ILE A 77 16.15 19.67 7.44
C ILE A 77 17.37 18.84 7.80
N TYR A 78 17.55 17.76 7.04
CA TYR A 78 18.76 16.97 7.06
C TYR A 78 19.25 16.72 5.64
N LEU A 79 20.55 16.48 5.51
CA LEU A 79 21.19 16.19 4.25
C LEU A 79 21.47 14.69 4.18
N LEU A 80 21.02 14.06 3.09
CA LEU A 80 21.32 12.67 2.80
C LEU A 80 22.26 12.64 1.59
N LYS A 81 23.39 11.94 1.75
CA LYS A 81 24.35 11.72 0.67
C LYS A 81 24.06 10.41 -0.04
N PRO A 82 24.38 10.28 -1.33
CA PRO A 82 24.17 9.02 -2.04
C PRO A 82 25.08 7.92 -1.50
N GLU A 83 24.57 6.70 -1.45
CA GLU A 83 25.33 5.50 -1.11
C GLU A 83 26.10 4.98 -2.33
N THR A 84 25.49 5.11 -3.53
CA THR A 84 26.12 4.68 -4.78
C THR A 84 25.90 5.69 -5.90
N MET A 85 26.72 5.61 -6.92
CA MET A 85 26.59 6.32 -8.19
C MET A 85 26.89 5.35 -9.33
N VAL A 86 26.02 5.32 -10.32
CA VAL A 86 26.23 4.57 -11.57
C VAL A 86 25.99 5.47 -12.78
N SER A 87 26.48 5.08 -13.96
CA SER A 87 26.27 5.81 -15.20
C SER A 87 26.07 4.84 -16.37
N ASP A 88 25.29 5.26 -17.35
CA ASP A 88 25.12 4.58 -18.64
C ASP A 88 26.35 4.72 -19.55
N ASN A 89 27.20 5.73 -19.31
CA ASN A 89 28.42 5.99 -20.10
C ASN A 89 29.62 6.30 -19.17
N PRO A 90 30.30 5.26 -18.67
CA PRO A 90 31.45 5.44 -17.75
C PRO A 90 32.63 6.23 -18.35
N GLU A 91 32.77 6.27 -19.67
CA GLU A 91 33.84 6.99 -20.34
C GLU A 91 33.57 8.50 -20.45
N ALA A 92 32.31 8.91 -20.19
CA ALA A 92 31.91 10.31 -20.31
C ALA A 92 32.45 11.20 -19.17
N PHE A 93 32.97 10.63 -18.08
CA PHE A 93 33.37 11.39 -16.90
C PHE A 93 34.59 10.80 -16.20
N SER A 94 35.26 11.64 -15.41
CA SER A 94 36.35 11.22 -14.53
C SER A 94 35.95 11.42 -13.06
N VAL A 95 36.29 10.46 -12.21
CA VAL A 95 35.94 10.44 -10.81
C VAL A 95 37.11 10.94 -9.95
N ARG A 96 36.90 11.98 -9.17
CA ARG A 96 37.84 12.45 -8.14
C ARG A 96 37.50 11.88 -6.77
N ARG A 97 36.18 11.77 -6.48
CA ARG A 97 35.65 11.15 -5.27
C ARG A 97 34.38 10.38 -5.62
N GLN A 98 34.27 9.20 -5.09
CA GLN A 98 33.05 8.37 -5.19
C GLN A 98 32.03 8.71 -4.10
N ALA A 99 30.89 8.05 -4.13
CA ALA A 99 29.92 8.11 -3.06
C ALA A 99 30.59 7.76 -1.70
N PRO A 100 30.19 8.39 -0.59
CA PRO A 100 29.13 9.39 -0.49
C PRO A 100 29.53 10.82 -0.86
N ASP A 101 30.81 11.13 -1.06
CA ASP A 101 31.32 12.47 -1.29
C ASP A 101 31.63 12.72 -2.78
N ILE A 102 30.60 12.62 -3.59
CA ILE A 102 30.71 12.73 -5.06
C ILE A 102 31.45 13.99 -5.50
N ASP A 103 32.49 13.80 -6.34
CA ASP A 103 33.20 14.85 -7.08
C ASP A 103 33.65 14.28 -8.42
N VAL A 104 32.91 14.58 -9.48
CA VAL A 104 33.12 14.06 -10.83
C VAL A 104 33.25 15.21 -11.83
N THR A 105 34.01 14.96 -12.89
CA THR A 105 34.12 15.91 -14.03
C THR A 105 33.57 15.22 -15.27
N VAL A 106 32.44 15.71 -15.79
CA VAL A 106 31.74 15.21 -16.97
C VAL A 106 32.21 15.95 -18.21
N SER A 107 32.65 15.23 -19.23
CA SER A 107 33.20 15.78 -20.46
C SER A 107 32.39 15.46 -21.71
N SER A 108 31.43 14.55 -21.65
CA SER A 108 30.52 14.20 -22.74
C SER A 108 29.14 13.80 -22.18
N PRO A 109 28.10 13.66 -23.02
CA PRO A 109 26.77 13.28 -22.59
C PRO A 109 26.74 11.95 -21.84
N CYS A 110 26.03 11.91 -20.72
CA CYS A 110 25.78 10.72 -19.91
C CYS A 110 24.64 10.95 -18.92
N ASP A 111 24.07 9.88 -18.43
CA ASP A 111 23.18 9.86 -17.28
C ASP A 111 23.95 9.41 -16.04
N LEU A 112 23.89 10.19 -14.97
CA LEU A 112 24.42 9.84 -13.65
C LEU A 112 23.26 9.53 -12.74
N MET A 113 23.15 8.29 -12.27
CA MET A 113 22.16 7.85 -11.30
C MET A 113 22.77 7.76 -9.90
N PHE A 114 22.06 8.22 -8.90
CA PHE A 114 22.44 8.19 -7.49
C PHE A 114 21.38 7.43 -6.70
N ASP A 115 21.76 6.37 -5.98
CA ASP A 115 20.92 5.70 -4.99
C ASP A 115 21.27 6.22 -3.59
N PHE A 116 20.27 6.69 -2.86
CA PHE A 116 20.39 7.20 -1.49
C PHE A 116 20.07 6.11 -0.44
N GLY A 117 19.90 4.87 -0.87
CA GLY A 117 19.73 3.70 -0.01
C GLY A 117 18.32 3.55 0.58
N ARG A 118 17.55 4.63 0.65
CA ARG A 118 16.18 4.62 1.20
C ARG A 118 15.35 5.77 0.68
N VAL A 119 14.01 5.58 0.69
CA VAL A 119 13.10 6.68 0.39
C VAL A 119 13.16 7.71 1.51
N SER A 120 13.21 8.96 1.13
CA SER A 120 13.16 10.13 2.03
C SER A 120 12.28 11.22 1.40
N ALA A 121 11.71 12.08 2.21
CA ALA A 121 10.96 13.24 1.73
C ALA A 121 11.92 14.39 1.46
N GLY A 122 12.20 14.70 0.19
CA GLY A 122 13.26 15.68 -0.12
C GLY A 122 13.31 16.09 -1.59
N TRP A 123 14.36 16.83 -1.91
CA TRP A 123 14.69 17.25 -3.28
C TRP A 123 16.18 17.09 -3.56
N LEU A 124 16.53 16.95 -4.85
CA LEU A 124 17.91 16.83 -5.29
C LEU A 124 18.59 18.18 -5.31
N GLU A 125 19.79 18.26 -4.74
CA GLU A 125 20.74 19.36 -4.89
C GLU A 125 22.13 18.86 -5.25
N PHE A 126 22.84 19.65 -6.04
CA PHE A 126 24.26 19.45 -6.31
C PHE A 126 24.99 20.78 -6.56
N GLU A 127 26.28 20.77 -6.52
CA GLU A 127 27.11 21.93 -6.83
C GLU A 127 27.83 21.75 -8.16
N CYS A 128 27.86 22.83 -8.97
CA CYS A 128 28.64 22.92 -10.19
C CYS A 128 29.17 24.35 -10.36
N ASP A 129 30.46 24.50 -10.62
CA ASP A 129 31.08 25.83 -10.75
C ASP A 129 30.64 26.56 -12.04
N ASN A 130 30.43 25.79 -13.12
CA ASN A 130 30.07 26.30 -14.44
C ASN A 130 29.20 25.27 -15.19
N LEU A 131 27.94 25.22 -14.87
CA LEU A 131 27.03 24.40 -15.65
C LEU A 131 26.89 25.01 -17.05
N SER A 132 27.34 24.26 -18.07
CA SER A 132 27.28 24.62 -19.47
C SER A 132 26.70 23.46 -20.28
N GLY A 133 26.05 23.77 -21.40
CA GLY A 133 25.28 22.78 -22.15
C GLY A 133 23.89 22.53 -21.55
N GLN A 134 23.30 21.41 -21.88
CA GLN A 134 21.97 21.04 -21.42
C GLN A 134 22.07 19.97 -20.33
N VAL A 135 21.58 20.29 -19.14
CA VAL A 135 21.52 19.40 -17.99
C VAL A 135 20.10 19.38 -17.45
N GLU A 136 19.59 18.19 -17.25
CA GLU A 136 18.26 17.93 -16.70
C GLU A 136 18.39 17.02 -15.48
N CYS A 137 17.39 16.98 -14.64
CA CYS A 137 17.35 16.12 -13.46
C CYS A 137 16.01 15.38 -13.37
N SER A 138 16.03 14.27 -12.68
CA SER A 138 14.84 13.53 -12.26
C SER A 138 15.05 12.85 -10.92
N ILE A 139 13.97 12.48 -10.28
CA ILE A 139 13.96 11.76 -9.00
C ILE A 139 12.86 10.71 -9.01
N SER A 140 12.98 9.70 -8.15
CA SER A 140 11.93 8.70 -8.01
C SER A 140 12.07 7.91 -6.70
N GLU A 141 10.96 7.32 -6.26
CA GLU A 141 10.96 6.31 -5.20
C GLU A 141 11.51 4.96 -5.69
N PHE A 142 11.45 4.69 -6.97
CA PHE A 142 11.89 3.45 -7.64
C PHE A 142 12.90 3.75 -8.76
N ASN A 143 13.57 2.72 -9.25
CA ASN A 143 14.68 2.86 -10.19
C ASN A 143 14.22 3.17 -11.64
N GLU A 144 13.37 4.17 -11.79
CA GLU A 144 13.02 4.75 -13.10
C GLU A 144 12.92 6.27 -12.96
N PRO A 145 13.60 7.04 -13.83
CA PRO A 145 13.53 8.49 -13.82
C PRO A 145 12.09 8.96 -13.99
N ALA A 146 11.63 9.80 -13.06
CA ALA A 146 10.30 10.34 -13.09
C ALA A 146 10.28 11.80 -12.63
N VAL A 147 9.41 12.57 -13.23
CA VAL A 147 8.92 13.86 -12.73
C VAL A 147 7.42 13.78 -12.90
N PHE A 148 6.74 13.52 -11.83
CA PHE A 148 5.29 13.33 -11.87
C PHE A 148 4.61 14.65 -12.05
N ASN A 149 3.58 14.65 -12.89
CA ASN A 149 2.67 15.74 -13.04
C ASN A 149 1.25 15.21 -13.01
N ALA A 150 0.49 15.69 -12.09
CA ALA A 150 -0.90 15.35 -11.92
C ALA A 150 -1.69 15.45 -13.22
N GLY A 151 -2.36 14.38 -13.61
CA GLY A 151 -3.24 14.35 -14.79
C GLY A 151 -2.55 14.34 -16.14
N SER A 152 -1.21 14.21 -16.21
CA SER A 152 -0.52 14.08 -17.49
C SER A 152 -0.50 12.63 -17.97
N ARG A 153 -0.88 12.39 -19.23
CA ARG A 153 -0.70 11.09 -19.90
C ARG A 153 0.77 10.70 -20.05
N HIS A 154 1.62 11.69 -20.15
CA HIS A 154 3.05 11.55 -20.34
C HIS A 154 3.76 12.43 -19.31
N PRO A 155 3.97 11.93 -18.08
CA PRO A 155 4.72 12.70 -17.10
C PRO A 155 6.08 13.02 -17.67
N ARG A 156 6.54 14.27 -17.46
CA ARG A 156 7.94 14.60 -17.82
C ARG A 156 8.85 13.71 -17.01
N LYS A 157 9.80 13.09 -17.69
CA LYS A 157 10.80 12.26 -17.03
C LYS A 157 11.97 13.08 -16.51
N THR A 158 12.14 14.30 -17.01
CA THR A 158 13.29 15.16 -16.69
C THR A 158 12.88 16.64 -16.64
N LEU A 159 13.57 17.42 -15.82
CA LEU A 159 13.41 18.87 -15.68
C LEU A 159 14.78 19.55 -15.48
N ALA A 160 14.96 20.73 -16.06
CA ALA A 160 16.16 21.52 -15.81
C ALA A 160 16.20 22.01 -14.36
N PRO A 161 17.32 21.88 -13.63
CA PRO A 161 17.41 22.34 -12.26
C PRO A 161 17.47 23.87 -12.16
N ALA A 162 16.85 24.42 -11.11
CA ALA A 162 16.95 25.83 -10.77
C ALA A 162 18.38 26.15 -10.27
N ARG A 163 18.90 27.36 -10.60
CA ARG A 163 20.26 27.78 -10.29
C ARG A 163 20.33 28.81 -9.19
N TYR A 164 21.15 28.53 -8.17
CA TYR A 164 21.45 29.44 -7.04
C TYR A 164 22.98 29.60 -6.90
N GLY A 165 23.53 30.48 -7.73
CA GLY A 165 24.97 30.64 -7.79
C GLY A 165 25.66 29.40 -8.35
N LYS A 166 26.34 28.62 -7.48
CA LYS A 166 26.98 27.34 -7.80
C LYS A 166 26.14 26.11 -7.41
N VAL A 167 25.02 26.33 -6.73
CA VAL A 167 24.09 25.26 -6.30
C VAL A 167 22.98 25.15 -7.32
N PHE A 168 22.64 23.92 -7.66
CA PHE A 168 21.55 23.56 -8.55
C PHE A 168 20.58 22.64 -7.82
N ARG A 169 19.29 22.91 -7.94
CA ARG A 169 18.21 22.23 -7.24
C ARG A 169 17.13 21.79 -8.19
N LEU A 170 16.68 20.55 -8.11
CA LEU A 170 15.47 20.11 -8.79
C LEU A 170 14.24 20.56 -7.98
N GLU A 171 13.40 21.37 -8.57
CA GLU A 171 12.19 21.92 -7.96
C GLU A 171 10.96 21.45 -8.75
N LEU A 172 10.14 20.60 -8.13
CA LEU A 172 8.99 19.96 -8.76
C LEU A 172 7.65 20.59 -8.34
N ASN A 173 7.59 21.08 -7.09
CA ASN A 173 6.38 21.62 -6.50
C ASN A 173 6.72 22.72 -5.48
N ASP A 174 5.69 23.43 -5.03
CA ASP A 174 5.85 24.56 -4.09
C ASP A 174 6.27 24.11 -2.68
N GLU A 175 6.17 22.83 -2.36
CA GLU A 175 6.48 22.27 -1.05
C GLU A 175 7.93 21.84 -0.94
N LEU A 176 8.63 21.74 -2.05
CA LEU A 176 10.04 21.34 -2.14
C LEU A 176 10.32 20.00 -1.45
N TYR A 177 9.44 19.02 -1.63
CA TYR A 177 9.71 17.64 -1.26
C TYR A 177 8.98 16.65 -2.18
N GLU A 178 9.58 15.48 -2.34
CA GLU A 178 9.06 14.29 -3.01
C GLU A 178 9.50 13.05 -2.24
N GLY A 179 8.89 11.91 -2.53
CA GLY A 179 9.43 10.62 -2.15
C GLY A 179 10.62 10.28 -3.06
N VAL A 180 11.82 10.26 -2.52
CA VAL A 180 13.04 10.07 -3.29
C VAL A 180 13.93 9.02 -2.66
N ARG A 181 14.23 7.97 -3.42
CA ARG A 181 15.36 7.08 -3.19
C ARG A 181 16.43 7.25 -4.26
N TYR A 182 16.00 7.43 -5.50
CA TYR A 182 16.88 7.55 -6.66
C TYR A 182 16.80 8.97 -7.23
N ALA A 183 17.94 9.48 -7.69
CA ALA A 183 18.01 10.73 -8.43
C ALA A 183 18.94 10.61 -9.62
N TRP A 184 18.67 11.38 -10.65
CA TRP A 184 19.48 11.41 -11.87
C TRP A 184 19.89 12.83 -12.21
N ILE A 185 21.11 12.95 -12.74
CA ILE A 185 21.58 14.13 -13.46
C ILE A 185 21.83 13.69 -14.89
N HIS A 186 21.00 14.15 -15.81
CA HIS A 186 21.03 13.85 -17.23
C HIS A 186 21.83 14.94 -17.95
N VAL A 187 23.04 14.62 -18.36
CA VAL A 187 23.88 15.55 -19.13
C VAL A 187 23.66 15.29 -20.61
N ARG A 188 22.81 16.11 -21.26
CA ARG A 188 22.42 15.94 -22.67
C ARG A 188 23.45 16.52 -23.64
N SER A 189 24.10 17.63 -23.24
CA SER A 189 25.21 18.23 -23.97
C SER A 189 26.19 18.91 -23.02
N VAL A 190 27.44 19.04 -23.47
CA VAL A 190 28.53 19.64 -22.71
C VAL A 190 29.29 20.62 -23.60
N ASP A 191 29.27 21.92 -23.29
CA ASP A 191 30.09 22.92 -24.00
C ASP A 191 31.51 22.98 -23.43
N LYS A 192 31.62 22.76 -22.13
CA LYS A 192 32.89 22.67 -21.37
C LYS A 192 32.74 21.64 -20.26
N PRO A 193 33.80 20.91 -19.89
CA PRO A 193 33.73 19.94 -18.80
C PRO A 193 33.03 20.48 -17.55
N LEU A 194 32.04 19.74 -17.06
CA LEU A 194 31.22 20.09 -15.88
C LEU A 194 31.81 19.39 -14.65
N ARG A 195 32.12 20.14 -13.60
CA ARG A 195 32.49 19.53 -12.35
C ARG A 195 31.29 19.51 -11.40
N ILE A 196 30.69 18.32 -11.24
CA ILE A 196 29.57 18.05 -10.36
C ILE A 196 30.10 17.52 -9.03
N LYS A 197 29.68 18.14 -7.93
CA LYS A 197 30.13 17.77 -6.59
C LYS A 197 29.03 17.98 -5.56
N ASN A 198 29.24 17.42 -4.37
CA ASN A 198 28.33 17.58 -3.23
C ASN A 198 26.87 17.24 -3.60
N VAL A 199 26.66 16.16 -4.34
CA VAL A 199 25.33 15.64 -4.67
C VAL A 199 24.65 15.17 -3.39
N ARG A 200 23.43 15.61 -3.14
CA ARG A 200 22.69 15.33 -1.92
C ARG A 200 21.20 15.41 -2.11
N LEU A 201 20.44 14.71 -1.29
CA LEU A 201 19.07 15.07 -1.02
C LEU A 201 19.00 16.04 0.15
N VAL A 202 18.18 17.04 0.00
CA VAL A 202 17.76 17.93 1.05
C VAL A 202 16.39 17.45 1.52
N CYS A 203 16.38 16.84 2.69
CA CYS A 203 15.20 16.14 3.21
C CYS A 203 14.53 16.96 4.30
N GLN A 204 13.22 16.85 4.38
CA GLN A 204 12.40 17.47 5.41
C GLN A 204 11.74 16.42 6.27
N ALA A 205 11.56 16.69 7.56
CA ALA A 205 10.67 15.91 8.40
C ALA A 205 10.23 16.73 9.62
N ARG A 206 9.05 16.43 10.14
CA ARG A 206 8.60 16.93 11.42
C ARG A 206 9.33 16.19 12.54
N PRO A 207 9.91 16.90 13.52
CA PRO A 207 10.55 16.26 14.66
C PRO A 207 9.56 15.37 15.41
N THR A 208 9.87 14.09 15.49
CA THR A 208 9.05 13.11 16.18
C THR A 208 9.98 12.03 16.74
N ASN A 209 9.89 11.74 18.03
CA ASN A 209 10.66 10.69 18.68
C ASN A 209 9.89 9.36 18.62
N TYR A 210 10.61 8.25 18.56
CA TYR A 210 10.05 6.95 18.85
C TYR A 210 9.94 6.79 20.37
N GLU A 211 8.73 7.00 20.89
CA GLU A 211 8.41 6.74 22.30
C GLU A 211 8.02 5.27 22.52
N GLY A 212 7.55 4.61 21.45
CA GLY A 212 7.31 3.18 21.43
C GLY A 212 8.47 2.39 20.83
N SER A 213 8.50 1.10 21.16
CA SER A 213 9.48 0.17 20.62
C SER A 213 8.89 -1.23 20.47
N PHE A 214 9.49 -2.04 19.58
CA PHE A 214 9.12 -3.42 19.37
C PHE A 214 10.36 -4.23 18.98
N ASP A 215 10.62 -5.31 19.71
CA ASP A 215 11.75 -6.21 19.46
C ASP A 215 11.36 -7.66 19.77
N THR A 216 11.74 -8.56 18.87
CA THR A 216 11.55 -10.01 18.98
C THR A 216 12.83 -10.71 18.58
N ASP A 217 12.86 -12.04 18.67
CA ASP A 217 13.94 -12.87 18.10
C ASP A 217 13.78 -13.12 16.59
N ASP A 218 12.77 -12.49 15.93
CA ASP A 218 12.64 -12.44 14.47
C ASP A 218 13.01 -11.04 13.95
N PRO A 219 14.18 -10.86 13.31
CA PRO A 219 14.60 -9.58 12.79
C PRO A 219 13.67 -9.03 11.68
N MET A 220 12.94 -9.89 10.96
CA MET A 220 12.03 -9.45 9.92
C MET A 220 10.83 -8.73 10.54
N LEU A 221 10.25 -9.26 11.60
CA LEU A 221 9.14 -8.61 12.31
C LEU A 221 9.55 -7.25 12.90
N ASN A 222 10.74 -7.20 13.49
CA ASN A 222 11.29 -5.96 14.02
C ASN A 222 11.39 -4.92 12.89
N ARG A 223 11.95 -5.32 11.75
CA ARG A 223 12.07 -4.46 10.58
C ARG A 223 10.70 -4.04 10.02
N ILE A 224 9.71 -4.93 10.00
CA ILE A 224 8.34 -4.61 9.57
C ILE A 224 7.76 -3.49 10.44
N TRP A 225 7.87 -3.63 11.77
CA TRP A 225 7.33 -2.63 12.70
C TRP A 225 7.97 -1.25 12.50
N TYR A 226 9.30 -1.19 12.41
CA TYR A 226 10.02 0.08 12.22
C TYR A 226 9.83 0.67 10.82
N THR A 227 9.69 -0.17 9.79
CA THR A 227 9.38 0.30 8.42
C THR A 227 7.99 0.92 8.35
N ALA A 228 7.00 0.33 9.03
CA ALA A 228 5.66 0.91 9.15
C ALA A 228 5.70 2.30 9.82
N ALA A 229 6.35 2.39 10.96
CA ALA A 229 6.53 3.65 11.68
C ALA A 229 7.29 4.70 10.84
N TYR A 230 8.37 4.31 10.16
CA TYR A 230 9.13 5.19 9.27
C TYR A 230 8.29 5.71 8.10
N THR A 231 7.48 4.84 7.47
CA THR A 231 6.58 5.23 6.38
C THR A 231 5.61 6.32 6.82
N VAL A 232 5.02 6.18 8.01
CA VAL A 232 4.12 7.18 8.58
C VAL A 232 4.87 8.46 8.90
N ARG A 233 6.07 8.35 9.51
CA ARG A 233 6.89 9.51 9.87
C ARG A 233 7.24 10.39 8.69
N LEU A 234 7.53 9.83 7.53
CA LEU A 234 7.81 10.59 6.31
C LEU A 234 6.60 11.42 5.82
N ASN A 235 5.41 11.08 6.26
CA ASN A 235 4.16 11.75 5.89
C ASN A 235 3.65 12.76 6.95
N PHE A 236 4.47 13.14 7.93
CA PHE A 236 4.18 14.17 8.93
C PHE A 236 4.57 15.60 8.49
N LEU A 237 4.48 15.91 7.22
CA LEU A 237 4.94 17.19 6.68
C LEU A 237 3.88 18.30 6.73
N LYS A 238 2.63 17.92 6.94
CA LYS A 238 1.48 18.82 7.09
C LYS A 238 0.90 18.72 8.51
N ASP A 239 -0.21 19.40 8.76
CA ASP A 239 -0.98 19.28 10.02
C ASP A 239 -1.96 18.10 9.98
N TYR A 240 -1.78 17.19 9.04
CA TYR A 240 -2.54 15.97 8.85
C TYR A 240 -1.65 14.85 8.33
N PHE A 241 -2.12 13.60 8.41
CA PHE A 241 -1.44 12.48 7.77
C PHE A 241 -1.53 12.62 6.26
N GLY A 242 -0.40 12.80 5.60
CA GLY A 242 -0.32 12.70 4.13
C GLY A 242 -0.51 11.25 3.68
N ALA A 243 -1.15 11.05 2.52
CA ALA A 243 -1.35 9.71 1.97
C ALA A 243 -0.14 9.21 1.18
N ILE A 244 0.53 10.10 0.45
CA ILE A 244 1.71 9.76 -0.35
C ILE A 244 2.73 10.91 -0.36
N LEU A 245 3.96 10.58 -0.74
CA LEU A 245 4.99 11.62 -0.96
C LEU A 245 5.13 12.04 -2.42
N MET A 246 4.89 11.11 -3.38
CA MET A 246 5.04 11.42 -4.81
C MET A 246 3.92 12.32 -5.33
N GLU A 247 4.24 13.18 -6.30
CA GLU A 247 3.26 14.08 -6.93
C GLU A 247 2.48 13.37 -8.03
N ARG A 248 1.25 12.94 -7.73
CA ARG A 248 0.31 12.38 -8.71
C ARG A 248 -1.15 12.80 -8.48
N SER A 249 -1.37 13.99 -7.92
CA SER A 249 -2.66 14.63 -7.60
C SER A 249 -3.38 14.16 -6.34
N ASP A 250 -2.81 13.28 -5.55
CA ASP A 250 -3.45 12.76 -4.33
C ASP A 250 -2.62 12.99 -3.05
N ARG A 251 -1.71 14.00 -3.10
CA ARG A 251 -0.91 14.44 -1.94
C ARG A 251 -1.72 15.35 -1.02
N PHE A 252 -2.74 14.79 -0.37
CA PHE A 252 -3.55 15.49 0.63
C PHE A 252 -4.09 14.49 1.66
N SER A 253 -4.95 14.94 2.55
CA SER A 253 -5.53 14.07 3.57
C SER A 253 -6.60 13.16 2.98
N TRP A 254 -6.46 11.86 3.24
CA TRP A 254 -7.45 10.84 2.97
C TRP A 254 -7.85 10.19 4.29
N THR A 255 -9.11 10.30 4.71
CA THR A 255 -9.53 9.91 6.07
C THR A 255 -9.48 8.39 6.31
N GLY A 256 -9.61 7.59 5.25
CA GLY A 256 -9.39 6.14 5.33
C GLY A 256 -7.92 5.79 5.52
N ASP A 257 -7.05 6.36 4.71
CA ASP A 257 -5.58 6.19 4.81
C ASP A 257 -5.07 6.65 6.18
N ALA A 258 -5.62 7.75 6.69
CA ALA A 258 -5.26 8.30 7.98
C ALA A 258 -5.58 7.35 9.14
N HIS A 259 -6.56 6.45 9.01
CA HIS A 259 -6.91 5.51 10.07
C HIS A 259 -5.77 4.55 10.40
N THR A 260 -5.20 3.90 9.40
CA THR A 260 -4.07 2.96 9.60
C THR A 260 -2.75 3.68 9.82
N SER A 261 -2.59 4.89 9.27
CA SER A 261 -1.46 5.78 9.59
C SER A 261 -1.46 6.18 11.07
N GLN A 262 -2.63 6.59 11.59
CA GLN A 262 -2.83 6.88 13.00
C GLN A 262 -2.57 5.66 13.88
N ALA A 263 -2.99 4.47 13.44
CA ALA A 263 -2.76 3.23 14.17
C ALA A 263 -1.27 3.02 14.50
N ALA A 264 -0.40 3.16 13.49
CA ALA A 264 1.06 3.11 13.72
C ALA A 264 1.57 4.28 14.56
N SER A 265 1.04 5.48 14.35
CA SER A 265 1.45 6.68 15.09
C SER A 265 1.19 6.57 16.59
N LEU A 266 0.07 6.00 16.98
CA LEU A 266 -0.31 5.82 18.39
C LEU A 266 0.65 4.91 19.16
N VAL A 267 1.15 3.85 18.52
CA VAL A 267 2.04 2.87 19.16
C VAL A 267 3.51 3.22 19.03
N ALA A 268 3.91 3.91 17.94
CA ALA A 268 5.32 4.17 17.68
C ALA A 268 5.81 5.50 18.24
N PHE A 269 4.99 6.53 18.23
CA PHE A 269 5.44 7.89 18.52
C PHE A 269 4.77 8.52 19.74
N GLY A 270 3.54 8.12 20.09
CA GLY A 270 2.78 8.79 21.15
C GLY A 270 2.58 10.28 20.87
N ASN A 271 2.61 10.72 19.62
CA ASN A 271 2.47 12.12 19.22
C ASN A 271 0.99 12.53 19.16
N TYR A 272 0.30 12.41 20.27
CA TYR A 272 -1.15 12.60 20.39
C TYR A 272 -1.62 13.97 19.93
N GLU A 273 -0.81 15.00 20.11
CA GLU A 273 -1.11 16.35 19.63
C GLU A 273 -1.24 16.40 18.09
N PHE A 274 -0.38 15.69 17.37
CA PHE A 274 -0.47 15.60 15.93
C PHE A 274 -1.72 14.83 15.47
N VAL A 275 -2.03 13.72 16.14
CA VAL A 275 -3.25 12.94 15.87
C VAL A 275 -4.50 13.78 16.12
N ARG A 276 -4.50 14.56 17.21
CA ARG A 276 -5.59 15.50 17.53
C ARG A 276 -5.79 16.53 16.41
N LYS A 277 -4.71 17.13 15.92
CA LYS A 277 -4.75 18.08 14.79
C LYS A 277 -5.31 17.44 13.53
N ASN A 278 -4.87 16.22 13.21
CA ASN A 278 -5.39 15.48 12.05
C ASN A 278 -6.90 15.24 12.16
N LEU A 279 -7.40 14.80 13.32
CA LEU A 279 -8.83 14.56 13.53
C LEU A 279 -9.67 15.83 13.35
N LEU A 280 -9.18 16.97 13.88
CA LEU A 280 -9.82 18.27 13.70
C LEU A 280 -9.79 18.73 12.24
N HIS A 281 -8.64 18.59 11.56
CA HIS A 281 -8.48 19.00 10.16
C HIS A 281 -9.39 18.19 9.23
N THR A 282 -9.62 16.93 9.53
CA THR A 282 -10.36 15.99 8.66
C THR A 282 -11.82 15.79 9.08
N ALA A 283 -12.30 16.50 10.10
CA ALA A 283 -13.63 16.30 10.69
C ALA A 283 -14.78 16.36 9.68
N ASP A 284 -14.72 17.30 8.75
CA ASP A 284 -15.76 17.52 7.74
C ASP A 284 -15.47 16.79 6.40
N GLN A 285 -14.39 16.01 6.32
CA GLN A 285 -14.01 15.34 5.08
C GLN A 285 -14.73 14.00 4.93
N SER A 286 -15.06 13.65 3.69
CA SER A 286 -15.57 12.33 3.27
C SER A 286 -14.77 11.73 2.13
N ASN A 287 -13.96 12.54 1.44
CA ASN A 287 -13.19 12.20 0.24
C ASN A 287 -14.03 11.59 -0.91
N GLY A 288 -15.37 11.66 -0.83
CA GLY A 288 -16.28 11.05 -1.80
C GLY A 288 -16.36 9.52 -1.76
N ILE A 289 -15.84 8.89 -0.68
CA ILE A 289 -15.76 7.44 -0.47
C ILE A 289 -16.59 7.07 0.76
N LEU A 290 -17.57 6.19 0.64
CA LEU A 290 -18.55 5.93 1.71
C LEU A 290 -17.95 5.27 2.95
N SER A 291 -16.87 4.50 2.83
CA SER A 291 -16.17 3.89 3.97
C SER A 291 -15.31 4.88 4.76
N TYR A 292 -14.84 5.96 4.14
CA TYR A 292 -13.87 6.88 4.74
C TYR A 292 -14.41 7.66 5.94
N PRO A 293 -15.65 8.18 5.95
CA PRO A 293 -16.26 8.73 7.16
C PRO A 293 -16.33 7.75 8.34
N LEU A 294 -16.54 6.45 8.05
CA LEU A 294 -16.57 5.41 9.09
C LEU A 294 -15.19 5.16 9.68
N TYR A 295 -14.15 5.10 8.86
CA TYR A 295 -12.78 5.00 9.34
C TYR A 295 -12.36 6.23 10.14
N TRP A 296 -12.84 7.43 9.79
CA TRP A 296 -12.62 8.61 10.59
C TRP A 296 -13.24 8.49 11.98
N VAL A 297 -14.49 7.98 12.09
CA VAL A 297 -15.13 7.72 13.39
C VAL A 297 -14.34 6.69 14.18
N GLN A 298 -13.86 5.61 13.56
CA GLN A 298 -12.99 4.63 14.22
C GLN A 298 -11.69 5.26 14.71
N SER A 299 -11.11 6.18 13.95
CA SER A 299 -9.91 6.92 14.34
C SER A 299 -10.15 7.79 15.57
N LEU A 300 -11.29 8.46 15.64
CA LEU A 300 -11.69 9.23 16.82
C LEU A 300 -11.88 8.34 18.06
N VAL A 301 -12.50 7.17 17.89
CA VAL A 301 -12.68 6.17 18.96
C VAL A 301 -11.34 5.60 19.42
N ASP A 302 -10.45 5.24 18.50
CA ASP A 302 -9.10 4.75 18.83
C ASP A 302 -8.29 5.82 19.57
N TYR A 303 -8.33 7.06 19.09
CA TYR A 303 -7.67 8.17 19.76
C TYR A 303 -8.19 8.34 21.19
N TYR A 304 -9.51 8.34 21.39
CA TYR A 304 -10.09 8.42 22.73
C TYR A 304 -9.68 7.26 23.62
N LEU A 305 -9.67 6.04 23.09
CA LEU A 305 -9.27 4.85 23.84
C LEU A 305 -7.79 4.93 24.28
N TYR A 306 -6.92 5.41 23.39
CA TYR A 306 -5.48 5.56 23.69
C TYR A 306 -5.18 6.73 24.62
N THR A 307 -5.91 7.85 24.50
CA THR A 307 -5.57 9.10 25.20
C THR A 307 -6.46 9.43 26.39
N GLY A 308 -7.72 8.98 26.37
CA GLY A 308 -8.72 9.43 27.33
C GLY A 308 -9.21 10.87 27.10
N ASP A 309 -8.89 11.49 25.95
CA ASP A 309 -9.28 12.87 25.62
C ASP A 309 -10.78 12.99 25.37
N GLY A 310 -11.54 13.08 26.46
CA GLY A 310 -12.99 13.28 26.44
C GLY A 310 -13.40 14.68 25.93
N GLU A 311 -12.49 15.65 25.94
CA GLU A 311 -12.76 17.00 25.44
C GLU A 311 -12.86 16.94 23.90
N LEU A 312 -11.85 16.37 23.21
CA LEU A 312 -11.90 16.22 21.77
C LEU A 312 -13.05 15.32 21.32
N LEU A 313 -13.28 14.20 22.02
CA LEU A 313 -14.43 13.34 21.75
C LEU A 313 -15.76 14.13 21.85
N GLY A 314 -15.86 15.03 22.82
CA GLY A 314 -17.00 15.93 22.96
C GLY A 314 -17.13 16.93 21.84
N GLN A 315 -16.03 17.55 21.44
CA GLN A 315 -15.98 18.55 20.38
C GLN A 315 -16.37 17.95 19.02
N LEU A 316 -15.96 16.71 18.73
CA LEU A 316 -16.17 16.03 17.45
C LEU A 316 -17.38 15.07 17.46
N CYS A 317 -18.14 15.02 18.54
CA CYS A 317 -19.26 14.09 18.70
C CYS A 317 -20.33 14.28 17.62
N ASP A 318 -20.71 15.52 17.31
CA ASP A 318 -21.73 15.82 16.31
C ASP A 318 -21.27 15.42 14.88
N ASN A 319 -19.98 15.62 14.56
CA ASN A 319 -19.40 15.14 13.30
C ASN A 319 -19.48 13.62 13.20
N ALA A 320 -19.15 12.90 14.29
CA ALA A 320 -19.24 11.44 14.34
C ALA A 320 -20.68 10.95 14.20
N CYS A 321 -21.61 11.58 14.93
CA CYS A 321 -23.04 11.26 14.83
C CYS A 321 -23.56 11.46 13.40
N ALA A 322 -23.25 12.58 12.75
CA ALA A 322 -23.69 12.86 11.40
C ALA A 322 -23.19 11.82 10.39
N LYS A 323 -21.92 11.41 10.50
CA LYS A 323 -21.32 10.36 9.64
C LYS A 323 -21.97 8.99 9.86
N LEU A 324 -22.27 8.63 11.11
CA LEU A 324 -22.93 7.37 11.44
C LEU A 324 -24.40 7.38 11.03
N ASP A 325 -25.12 8.47 11.27
CA ASP A 325 -26.53 8.58 10.91
C ASP A 325 -26.71 8.50 9.38
N ASP A 326 -25.83 9.15 8.59
CA ASP A 326 -25.82 9.01 7.12
C ASP A 326 -25.58 7.57 6.68
N ALA A 327 -24.57 6.89 7.25
CA ALA A 327 -24.26 5.51 6.91
C ALA A 327 -25.40 4.54 7.30
N LEU A 328 -26.07 4.77 8.41
CA LEU A 328 -27.20 3.95 8.88
C LEU A 328 -28.48 4.20 8.08
N GLU A 329 -28.76 5.45 7.69
CA GLU A 329 -29.88 5.81 6.81
C GLU A 329 -29.74 5.13 5.46
N HIS A 330 -28.52 5.08 4.93
CA HIS A 330 -28.21 4.51 3.63
C HIS A 330 -27.71 3.06 3.67
N PHE A 331 -27.90 2.38 4.78
CA PHE A 331 -27.37 1.01 5.00
C PHE A 331 -27.80 0.01 3.92
N ASP A 332 -29.03 0.12 3.42
CA ASP A 332 -29.59 -0.75 2.39
C ASP A 332 -29.64 -0.10 1.01
N ASP A 333 -29.01 1.07 0.86
CA ASP A 333 -28.94 1.80 -0.40
C ASP A 333 -28.08 1.03 -1.43
N PRO A 334 -28.53 0.92 -2.69
CA PRO A 334 -27.74 0.33 -3.75
C PRO A 334 -26.59 1.21 -4.27
N ARG A 335 -26.36 2.41 -3.68
CA ARG A 335 -25.25 3.29 -4.09
C ARG A 335 -23.93 2.54 -4.08
N SER A 336 -23.09 2.87 -5.04
CA SER A 336 -21.72 2.38 -5.06
C SER A 336 -20.93 3.01 -3.92
N PRO A 337 -20.13 2.23 -3.16
CA PRO A 337 -19.20 2.75 -2.17
C PRO A 337 -18.11 3.69 -2.71
N ALA A 338 -18.00 3.84 -4.02
CA ALA A 338 -17.00 4.56 -4.79
C ALA A 338 -15.62 3.89 -4.78
N PHE A 339 -15.14 3.42 -3.65
CA PHE A 339 -13.85 2.76 -3.48
C PHE A 339 -13.84 1.95 -2.16
N TYR A 340 -13.16 0.81 -2.14
CA TYR A 340 -12.97 0.02 -0.91
C TYR A 340 -11.57 -0.62 -0.81
N GLY A 341 -10.77 -0.52 -1.85
CA GLY A 341 -9.41 -1.06 -1.98
C GLY A 341 -9.12 -1.48 -3.41
N TRP A 342 -7.86 -1.77 -3.69
CA TRP A 342 -7.40 -2.11 -5.03
C TRP A 342 -7.55 -3.59 -5.40
N ASP A 343 -7.96 -4.44 -4.47
CA ASP A 343 -8.10 -5.88 -4.71
C ASP A 343 -9.18 -6.18 -5.76
N GLU A 344 -8.93 -7.18 -6.59
CA GLU A 344 -9.83 -7.57 -7.67
C GLU A 344 -11.20 -8.02 -7.15
N ARG A 345 -11.22 -8.66 -5.99
CA ARG A 345 -12.44 -9.10 -5.31
C ARG A 345 -13.26 -7.92 -4.78
N LEU A 346 -12.61 -6.80 -4.51
CA LEU A 346 -13.24 -5.53 -4.11
C LEU A 346 -13.57 -4.62 -5.31
N GLY A 347 -13.63 -5.19 -6.51
CA GLY A 347 -13.93 -4.43 -7.73
C GLY A 347 -12.75 -3.64 -8.26
N ALA A 348 -11.52 -4.03 -7.91
CA ALA A 348 -10.28 -3.47 -8.44
C ALA A 348 -10.21 -1.93 -8.36
N GLY A 349 -10.57 -1.38 -7.20
CA GLY A 349 -10.57 0.07 -6.98
C GLY A 349 -11.82 0.75 -7.55
N PHE A 350 -11.67 1.53 -8.62
CA PHE A 350 -12.77 2.27 -9.24
C PHE A 350 -13.41 1.55 -10.44
N GLU A 351 -13.02 0.31 -10.75
CA GLU A 351 -13.58 -0.43 -11.88
C GLU A 351 -15.01 -0.90 -11.61
N ASP A 352 -15.22 -1.59 -10.50
CA ASP A 352 -16.53 -2.07 -10.04
C ASP A 352 -16.68 -1.89 -8.52
N PRO A 353 -16.63 -0.65 -8.02
CA PRO A 353 -16.62 -0.36 -6.59
C PRO A 353 -17.94 -0.71 -5.90
N GLY A 354 -18.96 -1.05 -6.65
CA GLY A 354 -20.29 -1.46 -6.18
C GLY A 354 -20.52 -2.97 -6.24
N CYS A 355 -19.49 -3.79 -6.36
CA CYS A 355 -19.64 -5.25 -6.38
C CYS A 355 -20.24 -5.77 -5.06
N PRO A 356 -20.84 -6.98 -5.04
CA PRO A 356 -21.50 -7.52 -3.84
C PRO A 356 -20.59 -7.57 -2.62
N GLU A 357 -19.31 -7.97 -2.80
CA GLU A 357 -18.32 -8.05 -1.73
C GLU A 357 -18.11 -6.70 -1.04
N THR A 358 -17.87 -5.65 -1.82
CA THR A 358 -17.64 -4.29 -1.31
C THR A 358 -18.87 -3.73 -0.58
N ARG A 359 -20.08 -3.99 -1.10
CA ARG A 359 -21.32 -3.54 -0.44
C ARG A 359 -21.53 -4.23 0.89
N MET A 360 -21.27 -5.54 0.97
CA MET A 360 -21.38 -6.28 2.23
C MET A 360 -20.33 -5.83 3.22
N ALA A 361 -19.08 -5.66 2.79
CA ALA A 361 -18.00 -5.15 3.64
C ALA A 361 -18.36 -3.77 4.23
N LEU A 362 -18.91 -2.85 3.43
CA LEU A 362 -19.36 -1.54 3.92
C LEU A 362 -20.49 -1.66 4.97
N LYS A 363 -21.45 -2.57 4.78
CA LYS A 363 -22.50 -2.83 5.79
C LYS A 363 -21.91 -3.32 7.10
N MET A 364 -20.96 -4.24 7.04
CA MET A 364 -20.27 -4.77 8.22
C MET A 364 -19.42 -3.71 8.91
N LEU A 365 -18.69 -2.90 8.14
CA LEU A 365 -17.95 -1.75 8.67
C LEU A 365 -18.87 -0.74 9.36
N THR A 366 -20.08 -0.50 8.83
CA THR A 366 -21.10 0.37 9.46
C THR A 366 -21.53 -0.18 10.81
N ILE A 367 -21.84 -1.48 10.90
CA ILE A 367 -22.22 -2.14 12.17
C ILE A 367 -21.08 -2.02 13.18
N GLN A 368 -19.86 -2.38 12.78
CA GLN A 368 -18.68 -2.33 13.63
C GLN A 368 -18.43 -0.92 14.19
N THR A 369 -18.42 0.07 13.30
CA THR A 369 -18.13 1.46 13.69
C THR A 369 -19.19 2.01 14.63
N THR A 370 -20.47 1.71 14.36
CA THR A 370 -21.59 2.11 15.20
C THR A 370 -21.48 1.51 16.61
N GLY A 371 -21.15 0.21 16.72
CA GLY A 371 -20.97 -0.46 18.03
C GLY A 371 -19.76 0.07 18.81
N ARG A 372 -18.64 0.31 18.11
CA ARG A 372 -17.43 0.90 18.73
C ARG A 372 -17.69 2.30 19.23
N PHE A 373 -18.39 3.13 18.46
CA PHE A 373 -18.78 4.47 18.88
C PHE A 373 -19.73 4.43 20.09
N ALA A 374 -20.71 3.53 20.10
CA ALA A 374 -21.60 3.34 21.26
C ALA A 374 -20.81 3.02 22.55
N SER A 375 -19.80 2.15 22.44
CA SER A 375 -18.93 1.81 23.57
C SER A 375 -18.11 3.02 24.06
N ALA A 376 -17.60 3.85 23.13
CA ALA A 376 -16.91 5.09 23.49
C ALA A 376 -17.86 6.10 24.18
N MET A 377 -19.11 6.20 23.71
CA MET A 377 -20.13 7.06 24.35
C MET A 377 -20.45 6.59 25.76
N ALA A 378 -20.60 5.28 25.98
CA ALA A 378 -20.79 4.71 27.32
C ALA A 378 -19.61 5.03 28.25
N ALA A 379 -18.39 4.79 27.78
CA ALA A 379 -17.17 5.07 28.54
C ALA A 379 -16.98 6.56 28.86
N SER A 380 -17.55 7.46 28.06
CA SER A 380 -17.52 8.92 28.28
C SER A 380 -18.72 9.45 29.06
N GLY A 381 -19.63 8.58 29.54
CA GLY A 381 -20.80 8.95 30.29
C GLY A 381 -21.96 9.54 29.46
N ARG A 382 -21.92 9.39 28.14
CA ARG A 382 -22.99 9.85 27.23
C ARG A 382 -24.01 8.74 26.99
N GLU A 383 -24.73 8.36 27.99
CA GLU A 383 -25.63 7.19 28.05
C GLU A 383 -26.73 7.17 26.95
N ASP A 384 -27.27 8.33 26.59
CA ASP A 384 -28.33 8.41 25.57
C ASP A 384 -27.79 8.07 24.19
N LEU A 385 -26.61 8.59 23.84
CA LEU A 385 -25.92 8.26 22.58
C LEU A 385 -25.43 6.81 22.58
N ALA A 386 -24.91 6.35 23.70
CA ALA A 386 -24.49 4.95 23.86
C ALA A 386 -25.68 4.01 23.57
N ARG A 387 -26.84 4.27 24.17
CA ARG A 387 -28.06 3.49 23.98
C ARG A 387 -28.59 3.59 22.53
N LYS A 388 -28.63 4.80 21.95
CA LYS A 388 -29.04 5.01 20.55
C LYS A 388 -28.24 4.12 19.63
N TYR A 389 -26.91 4.24 19.66
CA TYR A 389 -26.05 3.58 18.69
C TYR A 389 -25.83 2.10 18.98
N SER A 390 -25.87 1.62 20.24
CA SER A 390 -25.85 0.19 20.53
C SER A 390 -27.13 -0.50 19.98
N THR A 391 -28.30 0.12 20.23
CA THR A 391 -29.56 -0.40 19.70
C THR A 391 -29.56 -0.48 18.16
N LEU A 392 -29.03 0.52 17.48
CA LEU A 392 -28.94 0.56 16.03
C LEU A 392 -27.96 -0.51 15.50
N ALA A 393 -26.78 -0.63 16.10
CA ALA A 393 -25.80 -1.63 15.73
C ALA A 393 -26.35 -3.05 15.89
N GLU A 394 -26.99 -3.35 17.04
CA GLU A 394 -27.62 -4.63 17.33
C GLU A 394 -28.77 -4.92 16.34
N ALA A 395 -29.61 -3.93 16.04
CA ALA A 395 -30.70 -4.09 15.09
C ALA A 395 -30.21 -4.43 13.68
N LYS A 396 -29.10 -3.79 13.23
CA LYS A 396 -28.50 -4.06 11.93
C LYS A 396 -27.71 -5.38 11.91
N ALA A 397 -27.11 -5.83 12.99
CA ALA A 397 -26.41 -7.12 13.10
C ALA A 397 -27.36 -8.31 13.20
N ARG A 398 -28.54 -8.14 13.81
CA ARG A 398 -29.49 -9.22 14.12
C ARG A 398 -29.88 -10.11 12.93
N PRO A 399 -30.20 -9.58 11.73
CA PRO A 399 -30.54 -10.42 10.58
C PRO A 399 -29.41 -11.40 10.20
N TYR A 400 -28.17 -10.94 10.25
CA TYR A 400 -26.98 -11.72 9.92
C TYR A 400 -26.68 -12.81 10.98
N LEU A 401 -26.88 -12.48 12.24
CA LEU A 401 -26.76 -13.47 13.33
C LEU A 401 -27.87 -14.54 13.29
N ALA A 402 -29.05 -14.16 12.81
CA ALA A 402 -30.19 -15.09 12.67
C ALA A 402 -30.10 -15.99 11.42
N SER A 403 -29.46 -15.52 10.36
CA SER A 403 -29.31 -16.19 9.08
C SER A 403 -27.88 -16.04 8.55
N PRO A 404 -26.88 -16.63 9.23
CA PRO A 404 -25.48 -16.43 8.90
C PRO A 404 -25.07 -17.10 7.57
N GLU A 405 -25.90 -17.98 7.01
CA GLU A 405 -25.71 -18.58 5.68
C GLU A 405 -25.63 -17.54 4.55
N VAL A 406 -26.08 -16.32 4.78
CA VAL A 406 -25.90 -15.21 3.82
C VAL A 406 -24.41 -14.95 3.52
N PHE A 407 -23.53 -15.29 4.44
CA PHE A 407 -22.10 -15.11 4.27
C PHE A 407 -21.43 -16.20 3.39
N ASP A 408 -22.18 -17.22 2.97
CA ASP A 408 -21.62 -18.28 2.10
C ASP A 408 -21.26 -17.77 0.70
N GLU A 409 -21.87 -16.68 0.27
CA GLU A 409 -21.64 -16.06 -1.02
C GLU A 409 -20.49 -15.03 -1.03
N TYR A 410 -19.88 -14.73 0.14
CA TYR A 410 -18.89 -13.67 0.28
C TYR A 410 -17.48 -14.21 0.54
N ASP A 411 -16.50 -13.41 0.17
CA ASP A 411 -15.08 -13.70 0.31
C ASP A 411 -14.48 -13.02 1.56
N ILE A 412 -13.18 -13.01 1.65
CA ILE A 412 -12.39 -12.69 2.83
C ILE A 412 -12.63 -11.27 3.37
N PHE A 413 -12.93 -10.29 2.52
CA PHE A 413 -13.05 -8.89 2.96
C PHE A 413 -14.37 -8.66 3.70
N ALA A 414 -15.48 -9.03 3.09
CA ALA A 414 -16.79 -8.92 3.74
C ALA A 414 -16.86 -9.81 4.99
N LEU A 415 -16.26 -11.00 4.93
CA LEU A 415 -16.18 -11.90 6.09
C LEU A 415 -15.30 -11.34 7.21
N SER A 416 -14.18 -10.70 6.88
CA SER A 416 -13.32 -10.06 7.89
C SER A 416 -14.04 -8.92 8.59
N ASP A 417 -14.71 -8.06 7.85
CA ASP A 417 -15.50 -6.98 8.44
C ASP A 417 -16.68 -7.51 9.25
N ALA A 418 -17.33 -8.60 8.81
CA ALA A 418 -18.42 -9.25 9.55
C ALA A 418 -17.95 -9.87 10.88
N ILE A 419 -16.79 -10.52 10.89
CA ILE A 419 -16.16 -11.06 12.11
C ILE A 419 -15.77 -9.91 13.03
N ASN A 420 -15.15 -8.85 12.49
CA ASN A 420 -14.77 -7.66 13.25
C ASN A 420 -15.99 -6.92 13.83
N ALA A 421 -17.11 -6.91 13.12
CA ALA A 421 -18.38 -6.36 13.57
C ALA A 421 -19.10 -7.22 14.62
N GLY A 422 -18.68 -8.48 14.82
CA GLY A 422 -19.42 -9.45 15.64
C GLY A 422 -20.76 -9.88 15.02
N ALA A 423 -20.90 -9.75 13.70
CA ALA A 423 -22.10 -10.15 12.95
C ALA A 423 -22.11 -11.63 12.56
N VAL A 424 -21.02 -12.36 12.82
CA VAL A 424 -20.87 -13.80 12.58
C VAL A 424 -20.74 -14.53 13.92
N PRO A 425 -21.59 -15.57 14.18
CA PRO A 425 -21.44 -16.40 15.36
C PRO A 425 -20.07 -17.10 15.41
N SER A 426 -19.42 -17.09 16.56
CA SER A 426 -18.10 -17.73 16.72
C SER A 426 -18.10 -19.25 16.47
N SER A 427 -19.26 -19.90 16.61
CA SER A 427 -19.45 -21.31 16.26
C SER A 427 -19.18 -21.64 14.79
N LEU A 428 -19.28 -20.66 13.89
CA LEU A 428 -19.04 -20.81 12.45
C LEU A 428 -17.64 -20.44 12.01
N TRP A 429 -16.80 -19.90 12.91
CA TRP A 429 -15.46 -19.41 12.53
C TRP A 429 -14.56 -20.49 11.95
N ASN A 430 -14.65 -21.74 12.43
CA ASN A 430 -13.86 -22.84 11.87
C ASN A 430 -14.32 -23.20 10.45
N GLU A 431 -15.60 -23.20 10.18
CA GLU A 431 -16.14 -23.46 8.84
C GLU A 431 -15.73 -22.37 7.85
N ILE A 432 -15.91 -21.10 8.24
CA ILE A 432 -15.48 -19.93 7.46
C ILE A 432 -13.98 -19.99 7.22
N TRP A 433 -13.19 -20.35 8.24
CA TRP A 433 -11.76 -20.53 8.09
C TRP A 433 -11.43 -21.52 6.99
N GLN A 434 -11.99 -22.72 7.03
CA GLN A 434 -11.72 -23.78 6.05
C GLN A 434 -12.14 -23.38 4.64
N ARG A 435 -13.26 -22.67 4.48
CA ARG A 435 -13.79 -22.28 3.19
C ARG A 435 -13.03 -21.11 2.57
N THR A 436 -12.62 -20.13 3.36
CA THR A 436 -12.19 -18.84 2.85
C THR A 436 -10.74 -18.48 3.22
N TYR A 437 -10.31 -18.79 4.45
CA TYR A 437 -9.01 -18.35 4.94
C TYR A 437 -7.91 -19.43 4.87
N SER A 438 -8.24 -20.70 4.64
CA SER A 438 -7.26 -21.79 4.61
C SER A 438 -6.28 -21.69 3.44
N ASP A 439 -6.69 -21.07 2.33
CA ASP A 439 -5.80 -20.77 1.20
C ASP A 439 -4.92 -19.56 1.55
N ARG A 440 -3.63 -19.83 1.76
CA ARG A 440 -2.65 -18.81 2.16
C ARG A 440 -2.50 -17.68 1.14
N LEU A 441 -2.54 -17.99 -0.17
CA LEU A 441 -2.46 -16.98 -1.23
C LEU A 441 -3.67 -16.03 -1.17
N GLN A 442 -4.87 -16.58 -0.98
CA GLN A 442 -6.09 -15.80 -1.00
C GLN A 442 -6.26 -14.90 0.24
N ARG A 443 -5.51 -15.14 1.32
CA ARG A 443 -5.46 -14.24 2.48
C ARG A 443 -4.72 -12.94 2.22
N VAL A 444 -3.83 -12.94 1.23
CA VAL A 444 -3.04 -11.72 0.92
C VAL A 444 -3.86 -10.76 0.08
N SER A 445 -4.16 -9.61 0.64
CA SER A 445 -4.79 -8.50 -0.07
C SER A 445 -3.78 -7.77 -0.96
N TYR A 446 -4.24 -7.31 -2.11
CA TYR A 446 -3.44 -6.43 -2.97
C TYR A 446 -3.14 -5.08 -2.29
N SER A 447 -4.11 -4.55 -1.51
CA SER A 447 -3.90 -3.36 -0.68
C SER A 447 -3.53 -3.76 0.74
N PRO A 448 -2.33 -3.46 1.24
CA PRO A 448 -1.96 -3.70 2.65
C PRO A 448 -2.88 -2.97 3.65
N PHE A 449 -3.57 -1.93 3.22
CA PHE A 449 -4.65 -1.28 3.98
C PHE A 449 -5.73 -2.29 4.39
N ASN A 450 -6.30 -3.02 3.44
CA ASN A 450 -7.33 -4.03 3.72
C ASN A 450 -6.76 -5.20 4.52
N GLN A 451 -5.49 -5.52 4.33
CA GLN A 451 -4.81 -6.59 5.06
C GLN A 451 -4.84 -6.40 6.57
N TYR A 452 -4.79 -5.15 7.05
CA TYR A 452 -4.90 -4.84 8.49
C TYR A 452 -6.22 -5.33 9.08
N PHE A 453 -7.33 -5.16 8.39
CA PHE A 453 -8.66 -5.60 8.86
C PHE A 453 -8.81 -7.11 8.76
N VAL A 454 -8.21 -7.74 7.76
CA VAL A 454 -8.11 -9.21 7.66
C VAL A 454 -7.32 -9.79 8.84
N LEU A 455 -6.18 -9.19 9.20
CA LEU A 455 -5.40 -9.60 10.37
C LEU A 455 -6.19 -9.47 11.68
N ASN A 456 -6.98 -8.41 11.84
CA ASN A 456 -7.83 -8.24 13.02
C ASN A 456 -8.89 -9.35 13.14
N ALA A 457 -9.51 -9.75 12.02
CA ALA A 457 -10.44 -10.88 11.99
C ALA A 457 -9.73 -12.21 12.32
N MET A 458 -8.52 -12.43 11.80
CA MET A 458 -7.72 -13.62 12.10
C MET A 458 -7.35 -13.68 13.58
N ALA A 459 -6.95 -12.57 14.19
CA ALA A 459 -6.66 -12.50 15.63
C ALA A 459 -7.91 -12.84 16.47
N ARG A 460 -9.08 -12.30 16.11
CA ARG A 460 -10.36 -12.64 16.76
C ARG A 460 -10.71 -14.11 16.67
N MET A 461 -10.38 -14.76 15.56
CA MET A 461 -10.54 -16.20 15.38
C MET A 461 -9.45 -17.04 16.09
N GLY A 462 -8.46 -16.40 16.75
CA GLY A 462 -7.33 -17.08 17.41
C GLY A 462 -6.29 -17.65 16.43
N ARG A 463 -6.22 -17.11 15.22
CA ARG A 463 -5.35 -17.58 14.12
C ARG A 463 -4.05 -16.76 14.00
N HIS A 464 -3.38 -16.56 15.13
CA HIS A 464 -2.16 -15.75 15.19
C HIS A 464 -0.99 -16.35 14.40
N ALA A 465 -0.83 -17.68 14.38
CA ALA A 465 0.25 -18.32 13.63
C ALA A 465 0.10 -18.13 12.12
N GLU A 466 -1.13 -18.26 11.62
CA GLU A 466 -1.45 -18.03 10.21
C GLU A 466 -1.39 -16.53 9.85
N ALA A 467 -1.76 -15.65 10.78
CA ALA A 467 -1.60 -14.21 10.63
C ALA A 467 -0.12 -13.82 10.47
N MET A 468 0.80 -14.46 11.20
CA MET A 468 2.24 -14.23 11.05
C MET A 468 2.74 -14.63 9.66
N ASN A 469 2.27 -15.74 9.08
CA ASN A 469 2.57 -16.11 7.71
C ASN A 469 2.08 -15.03 6.72
N THR A 470 0.88 -14.50 6.95
CA THR A 470 0.29 -13.45 6.09
C THR A 470 1.05 -12.12 6.21
N ILE A 471 1.54 -11.78 7.41
CA ILE A 471 2.42 -10.62 7.62
C ILE A 471 3.74 -10.79 6.87
N ASP A 472 4.33 -11.96 6.94
CA ASP A 472 5.58 -12.26 6.22
C ASP A 472 5.36 -12.21 4.70
N ASP A 473 4.24 -12.71 4.17
CA ASP A 473 3.92 -12.64 2.74
C ASP A 473 3.71 -11.20 2.25
N CYS A 474 2.96 -10.40 3.00
CA CYS A 474 2.60 -9.04 2.60
C CYS A 474 3.74 -8.05 2.88
N TRP A 475 4.10 -7.83 4.14
CA TRP A 475 5.08 -6.81 4.55
C TRP A 475 6.52 -7.32 4.49
N GLY A 476 6.77 -8.55 4.92
CA GLY A 476 8.06 -9.22 4.72
C GLY A 476 8.39 -9.35 3.24
N GLY A 477 7.37 -9.66 2.42
CA GLY A 477 7.49 -9.67 0.95
C GLY A 477 7.96 -8.34 0.38
N GLN A 478 7.39 -7.21 0.81
CA GLN A 478 7.83 -5.88 0.40
C GLN A 478 9.28 -5.60 0.78
N ILE A 479 9.68 -5.96 2.00
CA ILE A 479 11.07 -5.79 2.46
C ILE A 479 12.04 -6.63 1.62
N ARG A 480 11.71 -7.89 1.31
CA ARG A 480 12.49 -8.74 0.40
C ARG A 480 12.57 -8.19 -1.01
N TYR A 481 11.52 -7.51 -1.47
CA TYR A 481 11.48 -6.80 -2.74
C TYR A 481 12.41 -5.58 -2.79
N GLY A 482 12.91 -5.12 -1.65
CA GLY A 482 13.79 -3.95 -1.50
C GLY A 482 13.12 -2.72 -0.92
N ALA A 483 11.94 -2.87 -0.34
CA ALA A 483 11.23 -1.77 0.32
C ALA A 483 12.02 -1.19 1.48
N THR A 484 12.08 0.12 1.53
CA THR A 484 12.57 0.90 2.67
C THR A 484 11.43 1.66 3.35
N THR A 485 10.28 1.68 2.70
CA THR A 485 8.98 2.19 3.12
C THR A 485 7.90 1.26 2.59
N PHE A 486 6.69 1.28 3.11
CA PHE A 486 5.63 0.40 2.64
C PHE A 486 4.82 0.99 1.48
N PHE A 487 4.40 0.08 0.60
CA PHE A 487 3.80 0.37 -0.69
C PHE A 487 2.28 0.49 -0.59
N GLU A 488 1.70 1.18 -1.55
CA GLU A 488 0.25 1.28 -1.73
C GLU A 488 -0.39 -0.08 -2.02
N VAL A 489 0.23 -0.85 -2.89
CA VAL A 489 -0.19 -2.19 -3.29
C VAL A 489 1.02 -3.11 -3.41
N PHE A 490 0.80 -4.43 -3.21
CA PHE A 490 1.87 -5.42 -3.31
C PHE A 490 1.33 -6.81 -3.63
N ARG A 491 2.09 -7.57 -4.42
CA ARG A 491 1.90 -9.00 -4.65
C ARG A 491 3.15 -9.77 -4.22
N PRO A 492 3.05 -10.85 -3.45
CA PRO A 492 4.20 -11.71 -3.14
C PRO A 492 4.95 -12.19 -4.38
N SER A 493 4.23 -12.41 -5.48
CA SER A 493 4.80 -12.82 -6.77
C SER A 493 5.73 -11.80 -7.42
N TRP A 494 5.73 -10.54 -6.99
CA TRP A 494 6.71 -9.56 -7.48
C TRP A 494 8.15 -9.98 -7.18
N ASN A 495 8.36 -10.70 -6.09
CA ASN A 495 9.66 -11.31 -5.77
C ASN A 495 10.04 -12.46 -6.71
N LEU A 496 9.07 -13.04 -7.43
CA LEU A 496 9.32 -14.16 -8.35
C LEU A 496 9.58 -13.72 -9.79
N CYS A 497 9.01 -12.61 -10.21
CA CYS A 497 9.05 -12.16 -11.60
C CYS A 497 10.22 -11.26 -11.94
N SER A 498 11.19 -11.09 -11.03
CA SER A 498 12.36 -10.23 -11.22
C SER A 498 11.96 -8.90 -11.86
N LEU A 499 11.03 -8.17 -11.21
CA LEU A 499 10.73 -6.79 -11.62
C LEU A 499 12.01 -5.94 -11.62
N GLY A 500 13.09 -6.55 -11.16
CA GLY A 500 14.45 -6.09 -11.21
C GLY A 500 14.63 -4.72 -10.55
N GLU A 501 15.45 -4.67 -9.54
CA GLU A 501 16.00 -3.41 -9.04
C GLU A 501 14.94 -2.36 -8.64
N ASN A 502 13.85 -2.81 -7.98
CA ASN A 502 12.77 -1.95 -7.49
C ASN A 502 11.92 -1.26 -8.58
N ASP A 503 11.79 -1.85 -9.77
CA ASP A 503 10.72 -1.46 -10.69
C ASP A 503 9.38 -1.62 -9.96
N ALA A 504 8.60 -0.56 -9.84
CA ALA A 504 7.25 -0.66 -9.30
C ALA A 504 6.27 -0.93 -10.44
N PRO A 505 5.46 -1.98 -10.36
CA PRO A 505 4.31 -2.08 -11.24
C PRO A 505 3.33 -0.96 -10.90
N VAL A 506 2.59 -0.53 -11.90
CA VAL A 506 1.53 0.45 -11.69
C VAL A 506 0.35 -0.21 -10.98
N ASN A 507 -0.31 0.53 -10.11
CA ASN A 507 -1.59 0.07 -9.60
C ASN A 507 -2.68 0.19 -10.68
N ASN A 508 -3.87 -0.32 -10.38
CA ASN A 508 -4.92 -0.50 -11.37
C ASN A 508 -5.32 0.77 -12.13
N GLN A 509 -5.33 1.92 -11.49
CA GLN A 509 -5.98 3.12 -12.06
C GLN A 509 -5.27 4.44 -11.77
N CYS A 510 -4.34 4.47 -10.83
CA CYS A 510 -3.75 5.73 -10.37
C CYS A 510 -2.33 5.99 -10.92
N GLY A 511 -1.95 5.29 -11.97
CA GLY A 511 -0.59 5.43 -12.50
C GLY A 511 0.43 4.67 -11.65
N TYR A 512 1.57 5.24 -11.38
CA TYR A 512 2.61 4.56 -10.60
C TYR A 512 2.17 4.28 -9.18
N THR A 513 2.48 3.07 -8.70
CA THR A 513 2.29 2.68 -7.30
C THR A 513 3.13 3.58 -6.41
N SER A 514 2.52 4.20 -5.39
CA SER A 514 3.28 4.86 -4.33
C SER A 514 4.07 3.83 -3.54
N LEU A 515 5.37 4.05 -3.38
CA LEU A 515 6.23 3.21 -2.56
C LEU A 515 6.39 3.75 -1.12
N THR A 516 5.75 4.88 -0.80
CA THR A 516 5.72 5.48 0.53
C THR A 516 4.30 5.83 0.91
N HIS A 517 3.52 4.78 1.22
CA HIS A 517 2.08 4.88 1.44
C HIS A 517 1.70 4.47 2.87
N PRO A 518 1.48 5.43 3.78
CA PRO A 518 1.29 5.15 5.20
C PRO A 518 0.02 4.37 5.54
N TRP A 519 -0.95 4.26 4.63
CA TRP A 519 -2.11 3.39 4.83
C TRP A 519 -1.72 1.91 5.05
N SER A 520 -0.50 1.54 4.65
CA SER A 520 0.05 0.18 4.86
C SER A 520 0.62 -0.04 6.26
N ALA A 521 0.61 0.98 7.12
CA ALA A 521 1.34 0.93 8.39
C ALA A 521 0.56 0.31 9.56
N GLY A 522 -0.70 -0.05 9.38
CA GLY A 522 -1.54 -0.63 10.45
C GLY A 522 -0.94 -1.87 11.14
N VAL A 523 -0.06 -2.58 10.44
CA VAL A 523 0.66 -3.75 10.97
C VAL A 523 1.47 -3.43 12.24
N ALA A 524 1.98 -2.20 12.40
CA ALA A 524 2.70 -1.82 13.62
C ALA A 524 1.82 -1.90 14.87
N LYS A 525 0.58 -1.41 14.76
CA LYS A 525 -0.40 -1.52 15.85
C LYS A 525 -0.78 -2.97 16.10
N TRP A 526 -1.00 -3.77 15.04
CA TRP A 526 -1.34 -5.18 15.18
C TRP A 526 -0.21 -5.96 15.89
N LEU A 527 1.05 -5.76 15.50
CA LEU A 527 2.20 -6.39 16.17
C LEU A 527 2.32 -5.98 17.65
N THR A 528 2.04 -4.70 17.95
CA THR A 528 2.06 -4.20 19.32
C THR A 528 0.91 -4.78 20.16
N GLU A 529 -0.31 -4.79 19.62
CA GLU A 529 -1.49 -5.25 20.36
C GLU A 529 -1.63 -6.76 20.44
N GLU A 530 -1.14 -7.50 19.43
CA GLU A 530 -1.32 -8.96 19.36
C GLU A 530 -0.05 -9.74 19.66
N VAL A 531 1.15 -9.32 19.18
CA VAL A 531 2.39 -10.04 19.44
C VAL A 531 3.03 -9.61 20.76
N LEU A 532 3.25 -8.32 20.97
CA LEU A 532 3.66 -7.79 22.28
C LEU A 532 2.52 -7.92 23.31
N GLY A 533 1.27 -7.82 22.84
CA GLY A 533 0.08 -8.07 23.62
C GLY A 533 -0.43 -6.88 24.43
N VAL A 534 0.16 -5.70 24.26
CA VAL A 534 -0.23 -4.50 25.04
C VAL A 534 -1.33 -3.73 24.31
N LYS A 535 -2.54 -3.68 24.95
CA LYS A 535 -3.73 -3.13 24.33
C LYS A 535 -4.61 -2.40 25.36
N PRO A 536 -5.07 -1.15 25.10
CA PRO A 536 -5.94 -0.45 26.01
C PRO A 536 -7.32 -1.13 26.11
N GLU A 537 -7.84 -1.25 27.33
CA GLU A 537 -9.20 -1.77 27.60
C GLU A 537 -10.16 -0.64 27.99
N THR A 538 -9.64 0.37 28.70
CA THR A 538 -10.41 1.56 29.03
C THR A 538 -9.70 2.84 28.58
N PRO A 539 -10.44 3.95 28.34
CA PRO A 539 -9.85 5.19 27.84
C PRO A 539 -8.63 5.66 28.63
N GLY A 540 -7.59 6.10 27.91
CA GLY A 540 -6.35 6.60 28.49
C GLY A 540 -5.50 5.53 29.17
N PHE A 541 -5.65 4.27 28.75
CA PHE A 541 -4.98 3.13 29.42
C PHE A 541 -5.29 3.02 30.91
N GLY A 542 -6.49 3.42 31.33
CA GLY A 542 -6.90 3.23 32.72
C GLY A 542 -6.76 1.78 33.18
N THR A 543 -7.27 0.85 32.35
CA THR A 543 -6.88 -0.56 32.33
C THR A 543 -6.40 -0.94 30.93
N PHE A 544 -5.48 -1.89 30.87
CA PHE A 544 -4.96 -2.43 29.62
C PHE A 544 -4.63 -3.91 29.75
N SER A 545 -4.76 -4.66 28.66
CA SER A 545 -4.32 -6.06 28.61
C SER A 545 -2.85 -6.16 28.25
N VAL A 546 -2.22 -7.21 28.78
CA VAL A 546 -0.91 -7.70 28.38
C VAL A 546 -1.08 -9.18 28.05
N THR A 547 -1.30 -9.50 26.78
CA THR A 547 -1.62 -10.86 26.29
C THR A 547 -0.76 -11.19 25.07
N PRO A 548 0.53 -11.52 25.27
CA PRO A 548 1.44 -11.74 24.16
C PRO A 548 1.17 -13.07 23.43
N HIS A 549 1.19 -13.05 22.10
CA HIS A 549 1.04 -14.25 21.27
C HIS A 549 2.37 -14.62 20.61
N LEU A 550 3.15 -15.49 21.25
CA LEU A 550 4.41 -15.98 20.72
C LEU A 550 4.17 -17.20 19.82
N THR A 551 3.96 -16.95 18.54
CA THR A 551 3.74 -17.99 17.51
C THR A 551 4.89 -18.01 16.50
N SER A 552 4.87 -18.94 15.57
CA SER A 552 5.81 -19.06 14.44
C SER A 552 7.29 -19.17 14.85
N GLY A 553 7.54 -19.75 16.02
CA GLY A 553 8.89 -19.98 16.53
C GLY A 553 9.43 -18.87 17.40
N LEU A 554 8.67 -17.81 17.63
CA LEU A 554 9.07 -16.75 18.55
C LEU A 554 9.23 -17.28 19.97
N SER A 555 10.30 -16.88 20.62
CA SER A 555 10.59 -17.20 22.02
C SER A 555 10.78 -15.96 22.89
N ARG A 556 10.90 -14.77 22.27
CA ARG A 556 11.11 -13.50 22.96
C ARG A 556 10.32 -12.39 22.29
N VAL A 557 9.73 -11.54 23.11
CA VAL A 557 9.17 -10.25 22.69
C VAL A 557 9.46 -9.21 23.77
N SER A 558 9.74 -7.99 23.35
CA SER A 558 9.82 -6.83 24.24
C SER A 558 9.43 -5.56 23.51
N GLY A 559 8.96 -4.59 24.24
CA GLY A 559 8.60 -3.29 23.66
C GLY A 559 8.07 -2.32 24.70
N ASP A 560 7.98 -1.08 24.23
CA ASP A 560 7.44 0.06 24.94
C ASP A 560 6.21 0.58 24.22
N VAL A 561 5.17 0.93 24.98
CA VAL A 561 3.94 1.52 24.44
C VAL A 561 3.71 2.85 25.14
N PRO A 562 3.74 3.96 24.40
CA PRO A 562 3.47 5.27 25.00
C PRO A 562 2.00 5.39 25.43
N THR A 563 1.78 5.99 26.59
CA THR A 563 0.46 6.31 27.09
C THR A 563 0.45 7.70 27.71
N PRO A 564 -0.70 8.34 27.89
CA PRO A 564 -0.77 9.64 28.59
C PRO A 564 -0.31 9.59 30.05
N LYS A 565 -0.21 8.38 30.62
CA LYS A 565 0.20 8.15 32.01
C LYS A 565 1.68 7.76 32.15
N GLY A 566 2.40 7.61 31.04
CA GLY A 566 3.77 7.15 30.98
C GLY A 566 3.90 5.95 30.04
N ILE A 567 5.08 5.38 29.98
CA ILE A 567 5.36 4.26 29.09
C ILE A 567 5.02 2.94 29.77
N VAL A 568 4.21 2.12 29.11
CA VAL A 568 4.06 0.70 29.45
C VAL A 568 5.22 -0.03 28.81
N SER A 569 6.08 -0.67 29.60
CA SER A 569 7.16 -1.52 29.10
C SER A 569 6.84 -2.98 29.41
N PHE A 570 6.96 -3.85 28.43
CA PHE A 570 6.78 -5.28 28.61
C PHE A 570 7.87 -6.08 27.92
N SER A 571 8.31 -7.13 28.56
CA SER A 571 9.19 -8.12 27.95
C SER A 571 8.85 -9.53 28.45
N LEU A 572 8.98 -10.50 27.56
CA LEU A 572 8.82 -11.92 27.87
C LEU A 572 9.88 -12.71 27.11
N ASP A 573 10.66 -13.54 27.83
CA ASP A 573 11.56 -14.55 27.28
C ASP A 573 11.12 -15.91 27.82
N VAL A 574 10.51 -16.71 26.97
CA VAL A 574 9.98 -18.02 27.36
C VAL A 574 11.06 -19.08 27.54
N ARG A 575 12.26 -18.92 26.93
CA ARG A 575 13.40 -19.81 27.12
C ARG A 575 14.09 -19.60 28.46
N GLN A 576 14.14 -18.35 28.89
CA GLN A 576 14.69 -17.97 30.20
C GLN A 576 13.65 -18.06 31.31
N GLY A 577 12.37 -18.11 30.98
CA GLY A 577 11.28 -18.07 31.94
C GLY A 577 11.21 -16.74 32.70
N THR A 578 11.53 -15.62 32.01
CA THR A 578 11.57 -14.30 32.64
C THR A 578 10.71 -13.29 31.89
N SER A 579 10.09 -12.39 32.67
CA SER A 579 9.32 -11.28 32.12
C SER A 579 9.47 -10.07 33.02
N CYS A 580 9.44 -8.89 32.40
CA CYS A 580 9.34 -7.59 33.10
C CYS A 580 8.11 -6.84 32.60
N LEU A 581 7.43 -6.17 33.54
CA LEU A 581 6.25 -5.34 33.24
C LEU A 581 6.34 -4.05 34.02
N VAL A 582 6.30 -2.93 33.29
CA VAL A 582 6.15 -1.59 33.91
C VAL A 582 4.73 -1.11 33.69
N VAL A 583 4.04 -0.87 34.79
CA VAL A 583 2.65 -0.36 34.83
C VAL A 583 2.70 1.09 35.30
N PRO A 584 2.35 2.07 34.47
CA PRO A 584 2.35 3.48 34.87
C PRO A 584 1.41 3.80 36.03
N ASP A 585 1.73 4.85 36.79
CA ASP A 585 0.87 5.32 37.89
C ASP A 585 -0.54 5.64 37.41
N GLY A 586 -1.53 5.19 38.21
CA GLY A 586 -2.96 5.38 37.89
C GLY A 586 -3.49 4.48 36.77
N THR A 587 -2.77 3.42 36.42
CA THR A 587 -3.22 2.38 35.48
C THR A 587 -3.19 1.00 36.11
N ARG A 588 -3.78 0.00 35.44
CA ARG A 588 -3.77 -1.42 35.83
C ARG A 588 -3.61 -2.31 34.61
N ALA A 589 -2.85 -3.38 34.75
CA ALA A 589 -2.61 -4.37 33.70
C ALA A 589 -3.39 -5.67 33.95
N SER A 590 -4.19 -6.11 32.99
CA SER A 590 -4.78 -7.45 32.91
C SER A 590 -3.76 -8.38 32.25
N LEU A 591 -3.06 -9.20 33.03
CA LEU A 591 -1.99 -10.07 32.53
C LEU A 591 -2.50 -11.44 32.12
N SER A 592 -2.20 -11.86 30.89
CA SER A 592 -2.37 -13.22 30.41
C SER A 592 -1.07 -13.72 29.76
N LEU A 593 -0.50 -14.80 30.24
CA LEU A 593 0.74 -15.36 29.72
C LEU A 593 0.48 -16.59 28.85
N PRO A 594 1.21 -16.76 27.74
CA PRO A 594 1.02 -17.91 26.85
C PRO A 594 1.46 -19.21 27.55
N LEU A 595 0.69 -20.26 27.35
CA LEU A 595 0.98 -21.56 27.96
C LEU A 595 2.20 -22.28 27.38
N MET A 596 2.54 -22.00 26.12
CA MET A 596 3.69 -22.59 25.42
C MET A 596 3.79 -24.14 25.54
N GLY A 597 2.63 -24.80 25.47
CA GLY A 597 2.50 -26.27 25.61
C GLY A 597 2.33 -26.76 27.04
N CYS A 598 2.41 -25.91 28.05
CA CYS A 598 2.09 -26.26 29.43
C CYS A 598 0.60 -26.46 29.63
N ARG A 599 0.23 -27.28 30.61
CA ARG A 599 -1.16 -27.34 31.11
C ARG A 599 -1.43 -26.35 32.22
N ASP A 600 -0.37 -25.93 32.91
CA ASP A 600 -0.37 -25.00 34.04
C ASP A 600 0.95 -24.25 34.04
N LEU A 601 0.92 -22.97 34.50
CA LEU A 601 2.10 -22.13 34.65
C LEU A 601 2.32 -21.79 36.13
N LYS A 602 3.51 -22.07 36.61
CA LYS A 602 3.96 -21.57 37.90
C LYS A 602 4.66 -20.24 37.71
N VAL A 603 4.09 -19.23 38.31
CA VAL A 603 4.58 -17.86 38.16
C VAL A 603 4.87 -17.27 39.54
N THR A 604 5.95 -16.51 39.63
CA THR A 604 6.19 -15.60 40.76
C THR A 604 6.25 -14.17 40.25
N LEU A 605 5.62 -13.29 40.98
CA LEU A 605 5.63 -11.84 40.77
C LEU A 605 6.39 -11.20 41.93
N ASP A 606 7.49 -10.50 41.66
CA ASP A 606 8.34 -9.85 42.67
C ASP A 606 8.75 -10.81 43.80
N GLY A 607 9.07 -12.04 43.39
CA GLY A 607 9.49 -13.12 44.32
C GLY A 607 8.36 -13.80 45.11
N LYS A 608 7.09 -13.44 44.86
CA LYS A 608 5.93 -14.07 45.50
C LYS A 608 5.14 -14.93 44.51
N PRO A 609 4.65 -16.10 44.92
CA PRO A 609 3.80 -16.91 44.05
C PRO A 609 2.57 -16.13 43.56
N LEU A 610 2.30 -16.21 42.26
CA LEU A 610 1.13 -15.63 41.60
C LEU A 610 0.30 -16.77 40.99
N ALA A 611 -0.91 -16.99 41.51
CA ALA A 611 -1.81 -18.02 41.00
C ALA A 611 -2.63 -17.52 39.81
N ALA A 612 -2.78 -18.36 38.81
CA ALA A 612 -3.68 -18.07 37.70
C ALA A 612 -5.14 -18.12 38.16
N GLU A 613 -5.97 -17.21 37.66
CA GLU A 613 -7.40 -17.16 37.91
C GLU A 613 -8.22 -17.98 36.91
N ALA A 614 -7.74 -18.05 35.67
CA ALA A 614 -8.41 -18.76 34.59
C ALA A 614 -7.42 -19.25 33.51
N PHE A 615 -7.87 -20.21 32.75
CA PHE A 615 -7.10 -20.78 31.62
C PHE A 615 -7.97 -20.74 30.36
N THR A 616 -7.36 -20.36 29.26
CA THR A 616 -7.84 -20.61 27.91
C THR A 616 -7.02 -21.76 27.28
N PRO A 617 -7.35 -22.23 26.09
CA PRO A 617 -6.51 -23.20 25.40
C PRO A 617 -5.05 -22.77 25.19
N THR A 618 -4.79 -21.45 25.17
CA THR A 618 -3.49 -20.89 24.82
C THR A 618 -2.84 -20.04 25.91
N HIS A 619 -3.62 -19.52 26.89
CA HIS A 619 -3.12 -18.60 27.91
C HIS A 619 -3.63 -18.91 29.31
N ALA A 620 -2.81 -18.55 30.31
CA ALA A 620 -3.19 -18.46 31.71
C ALA A 620 -3.40 -16.98 32.08
N ARG A 621 -4.58 -16.64 32.63
CA ARG A 621 -4.91 -15.29 33.09
C ARG A 621 -4.59 -15.15 34.56
N PHE A 622 -4.00 -14.03 34.92
CA PHE A 622 -3.61 -13.70 36.30
C PHE A 622 -4.42 -12.51 36.84
N PRO A 623 -4.41 -12.30 38.18
CA PRO A 623 -4.97 -11.10 38.78
C PRO A 623 -4.38 -9.82 38.19
N GLU A 624 -5.17 -8.74 38.22
CA GLU A 624 -4.71 -7.43 37.78
C GLU A 624 -3.45 -6.99 38.53
N ILE A 625 -2.50 -6.44 37.79
CA ILE A 625 -1.25 -5.91 38.31
C ILE A 625 -1.37 -4.39 38.41
N GLY A 626 -1.10 -3.86 39.60
CA GLY A 626 -1.11 -2.43 39.90
C GLY A 626 0.16 -1.71 39.38
N PRO A 627 0.22 -0.38 39.59
CA PRO A 627 1.37 0.45 39.19
C PRO A 627 2.70 -0.03 39.79
N GLY A 628 3.75 0.07 39.04
CA GLY A 628 5.12 -0.27 39.46
C GLY A 628 5.93 -0.95 38.37
N SER A 629 7.17 -1.26 38.72
CA SER A 629 8.05 -2.11 37.90
C SER A 629 8.06 -3.50 38.51
N HIS A 630 7.61 -4.47 37.76
CA HIS A 630 7.40 -5.85 38.20
C HIS A 630 8.32 -6.82 37.46
N SER A 631 8.82 -7.80 38.21
CA SER A 631 9.60 -8.91 37.67
C SER A 631 8.84 -10.23 37.85
N LEU A 632 8.70 -10.96 36.75
CA LEU A 632 8.08 -12.28 36.78
C LEU A 632 9.12 -13.37 36.47
N VAL A 633 9.01 -14.45 37.21
CA VAL A 633 9.72 -15.70 36.93
C VAL A 633 8.68 -16.77 36.64
N ILE A 634 8.81 -17.44 35.52
CA ILE A 634 7.81 -18.35 34.95
C ILE A 634 8.47 -19.67 34.67
N ASP A 635 7.87 -20.75 35.17
CA ASP A 635 8.37 -22.12 35.00
C ASP A 635 7.88 -22.69 33.64
N TYR A 636 8.52 -22.24 32.56
CA TYR A 636 8.30 -22.80 31.23
C TYR A 636 9.10 -24.08 31.00
N PRO A 637 8.66 -25.00 30.11
CA PRO A 637 9.47 -26.18 29.76
C PRO A 637 10.77 -25.72 29.06
N SER A 638 11.79 -26.59 29.14
CA SER A 638 13.09 -26.36 28.50
C SER A 638 12.98 -26.13 26.97
N GLU A 639 11.96 -26.69 26.35
CA GLU A 639 11.63 -26.51 24.95
C GLU A 639 10.17 -25.99 24.84
N PRO A 640 9.95 -24.67 24.94
CA PRO A 640 8.62 -24.09 24.82
C PRO A 640 8.03 -24.36 23.45
N LEU A 641 6.78 -24.76 23.40
CA LEU A 641 6.05 -25.01 22.15
C LEU A 641 5.44 -23.71 21.62
N SER A 642 6.05 -23.13 20.60
CA SER A 642 5.47 -22.04 19.83
C SER A 642 4.61 -22.61 18.71
N ALA A 643 3.33 -22.20 18.66
CA ALA A 643 2.44 -22.64 17.59
C ALA A 643 2.95 -22.15 16.22
N LYS A 644 2.97 -23.05 15.24
CA LYS A 644 3.32 -22.74 13.85
C LYS A 644 2.17 -23.13 12.94
N ALA A 645 1.96 -22.38 11.88
CA ALA A 645 1.11 -22.78 10.78
C ALA A 645 1.98 -23.33 9.66
N ASP A 646 1.80 -24.62 9.37
CA ASP A 646 2.49 -25.29 8.25
C ASP A 646 1.63 -25.12 7.01
N GLU A 647 1.88 -24.06 6.26
CA GLU A 647 1.10 -23.65 5.11
C GLU A 647 2.01 -23.28 3.95
N VAL A 648 1.58 -23.63 2.73
CA VAL A 648 2.28 -23.31 1.50
C VAL A 648 1.51 -22.19 0.76
N LEU A 649 2.24 -21.27 0.13
CA LEU A 649 1.67 -20.28 -0.76
C LEU A 649 1.75 -20.85 -2.17
N GLU A 650 0.61 -21.26 -2.74
CA GLU A 650 0.52 -21.89 -4.05
C GLU A 650 -0.38 -21.12 -5.00
N TYR A 651 -0.04 -21.15 -6.29
CA TYR A 651 -0.83 -20.58 -7.36
C TYR A 651 -1.50 -21.69 -8.16
N ALA A 652 -2.79 -21.54 -8.46
CA ALA A 652 -3.53 -22.51 -9.26
C ALA A 652 -2.93 -22.67 -10.68
N ILE A 653 -2.36 -21.60 -11.22
CA ILE A 653 -1.61 -21.57 -12.47
C ILE A 653 -0.17 -21.19 -12.12
N PRO A 654 0.74 -22.18 -11.94
CA PRO A 654 2.13 -21.88 -11.54
C PRO A 654 2.91 -21.19 -12.67
N ALA A 655 4.01 -20.53 -12.34
CA ALA A 655 4.88 -19.89 -13.32
C ALA A 655 5.41 -20.87 -14.37
N SER A 656 5.54 -22.16 -14.03
CA SER A 656 5.97 -23.21 -14.98
C SER A 656 4.91 -23.56 -16.05
N ALA A 657 3.66 -23.15 -15.85
CA ALA A 657 2.58 -23.30 -16.83
C ALA A 657 2.51 -22.13 -17.83
N VAL A 658 3.48 -21.20 -17.76
CA VAL A 658 3.58 -20.05 -18.67
C VAL A 658 4.77 -20.28 -19.60
N SER A 659 4.53 -20.05 -20.90
CA SER A 659 5.59 -20.13 -21.93
C SER A 659 5.59 -18.91 -22.82
N GLU A 660 6.75 -18.58 -23.37
CA GLU A 660 6.93 -17.45 -24.29
C GLU A 660 7.50 -17.92 -25.64
N ASP A 661 7.05 -17.24 -26.72
CA ASP A 661 7.62 -17.40 -28.05
C ASP A 661 7.89 -16.03 -28.68
N SER A 662 9.12 -15.81 -29.10
CA SER A 662 9.60 -14.58 -29.76
C SER A 662 9.98 -14.83 -31.23
N LEU A 663 9.73 -16.03 -31.77
CA LEU A 663 10.21 -16.43 -33.11
C LEU A 663 9.10 -16.39 -34.16
N THR A 664 7.86 -16.70 -33.78
CA THR A 664 6.74 -16.81 -34.72
C THR A 664 6.36 -15.46 -35.36
N GLY A 665 6.57 -14.34 -34.66
CA GLY A 665 6.20 -13.01 -35.18
C GLY A 665 4.71 -12.96 -35.56
N GLY A 666 4.38 -12.39 -36.74
CA GLY A 666 3.00 -12.30 -37.22
C GLY A 666 2.46 -13.55 -37.90
N ASP A 667 3.24 -14.63 -38.04
CA ASP A 667 2.90 -15.89 -38.76
C ASP A 667 2.21 -16.90 -37.87
N TRP A 668 1.16 -16.48 -37.19
CA TRP A 668 0.43 -17.27 -36.18
C TRP A 668 -0.35 -18.47 -36.70
N LYS A 669 -0.71 -18.48 -38.01
CA LYS A 669 -1.53 -19.54 -38.62
C LYS A 669 -0.86 -20.91 -38.53
N GLY A 670 -1.58 -21.91 -38.04
CA GLY A 670 -1.06 -23.26 -37.84
C GLY A 670 -0.17 -23.44 -36.61
N VAL A 671 0.13 -22.35 -35.90
CA VAL A 671 0.86 -22.36 -34.60
C VAL A 671 -0.09 -22.08 -33.46
N TYR A 672 -0.93 -21.04 -33.59
CA TYR A 672 -1.86 -20.56 -32.58
C TYR A 672 -3.27 -20.48 -33.11
N GLY A 673 -4.26 -20.48 -32.21
CA GLY A 673 -5.66 -20.23 -32.52
C GLY A 673 -6.38 -21.38 -33.20
N SER A 674 -5.96 -22.61 -32.94
CA SER A 674 -6.58 -23.80 -33.55
C SER A 674 -8.05 -23.98 -33.16
N LYS A 675 -8.45 -23.50 -31.99
CA LYS A 675 -9.84 -23.48 -31.51
C LYS A 675 -10.52 -22.14 -31.71
N GLY A 676 -9.79 -21.05 -31.54
CA GLY A 676 -10.34 -19.73 -31.71
C GLY A 676 -9.33 -18.61 -31.51
N TYR A 677 -9.71 -17.40 -31.92
CA TYR A 677 -8.87 -16.22 -31.82
C TYR A 677 -9.68 -14.92 -31.76
N CYS A 678 -9.04 -13.87 -31.27
CA CYS A 678 -9.46 -12.49 -31.39
C CYS A 678 -8.24 -11.66 -31.84
N LEU A 679 -8.26 -11.14 -33.06
CA LEU A 679 -7.27 -10.22 -33.60
C LEU A 679 -7.78 -8.81 -33.34
N PHE A 680 -7.22 -8.12 -32.36
CA PHE A 680 -7.73 -6.83 -31.92
C PHE A 680 -7.49 -5.72 -32.93
N SER A 681 -8.54 -4.95 -33.23
CA SER A 681 -8.49 -3.79 -34.15
C SER A 681 -7.85 -4.12 -35.52
N TYR A 682 -7.99 -5.35 -35.99
CA TYR A 682 -7.31 -5.84 -37.20
C TYR A 682 -7.74 -5.11 -38.48
N ASP A 683 -9.05 -4.82 -38.64
CA ASP A 683 -9.60 -4.14 -39.79
C ASP A 683 -9.81 -2.63 -39.56
N GLY A 684 -9.32 -2.09 -38.43
CA GLY A 684 -9.43 -0.70 -38.01
C GLY A 684 -9.69 -0.58 -36.51
N PRO A 685 -9.65 0.61 -35.95
CA PRO A 685 -9.84 0.80 -34.50
C PRO A 685 -11.17 0.19 -34.03
N GLY A 686 -11.13 -0.80 -33.14
CA GLY A 686 -12.29 -1.51 -32.63
C GLY A 686 -12.95 -2.50 -33.59
N ALA A 687 -12.40 -2.68 -34.79
CA ALA A 687 -12.87 -3.66 -35.76
C ALA A 687 -12.03 -4.95 -35.64
N ASP A 688 -12.43 -5.80 -34.72
CA ASP A 688 -11.75 -7.05 -34.38
C ASP A 688 -12.13 -8.17 -35.35
N ARG A 689 -11.21 -9.11 -35.62
CA ARG A 689 -11.54 -10.37 -36.27
C ARG A 689 -11.62 -11.48 -35.23
N ILE A 690 -12.81 -12.07 -35.07
CA ILE A 690 -13.09 -12.98 -33.97
C ILE A 690 -13.58 -14.32 -34.52
N LEU A 691 -13.00 -15.40 -33.99
CA LEU A 691 -13.50 -16.76 -34.10
C LEU A 691 -13.52 -17.37 -32.70
N LEU A 692 -14.69 -17.74 -32.19
CA LEU A 692 -14.81 -18.33 -30.86
C LEU A 692 -15.14 -19.82 -30.96
N PRO A 693 -14.51 -20.67 -30.11
CA PRO A 693 -14.84 -22.08 -30.04
C PRO A 693 -16.20 -22.30 -29.37
N ALA A 694 -16.77 -23.48 -29.62
CA ALA A 694 -17.94 -23.94 -28.89
C ALA A 694 -17.64 -23.95 -27.38
N GLY A 695 -18.52 -23.39 -26.56
CA GLY A 695 -18.35 -23.23 -25.11
C GLY A 695 -17.71 -21.90 -24.70
N CYS A 696 -17.15 -21.13 -25.63
CA CYS A 696 -16.74 -19.74 -25.35
C CYS A 696 -17.95 -18.81 -25.51
N ARG A 697 -18.42 -18.21 -24.40
CA ARG A 697 -19.57 -17.30 -24.41
C ARG A 697 -19.22 -15.91 -24.87
N GLY A 698 -17.95 -15.53 -24.76
CA GLY A 698 -17.45 -14.23 -25.21
C GLY A 698 -16.06 -13.88 -24.70
N ILE A 699 -15.51 -12.86 -25.34
CA ILE A 699 -14.32 -12.14 -24.89
C ILE A 699 -14.78 -10.70 -24.64
N THR A 700 -14.61 -10.20 -23.42
CA THR A 700 -15.01 -8.83 -23.04
C THR A 700 -13.79 -8.03 -22.66
N LEU A 701 -13.68 -6.85 -23.24
CA LEU A 701 -12.55 -5.94 -23.01
C LEU A 701 -12.96 -4.83 -22.03
N GLY A 702 -12.14 -4.58 -21.00
CA GLY A 702 -12.34 -3.51 -20.04
C GLY A 702 -11.17 -2.53 -20.00
N LYS A 703 -11.48 -1.24 -19.85
CA LYS A 703 -10.51 -0.17 -19.62
C LYS A 703 -9.40 -0.08 -20.68
N GLN A 704 -9.77 -0.20 -21.93
CA GLN A 704 -8.84 -0.18 -23.05
C GLN A 704 -9.28 0.79 -24.14
N THR A 705 -8.33 1.17 -25.00
CA THR A 705 -8.57 1.94 -26.22
C THR A 705 -8.15 1.11 -27.43
N PRO A 706 -9.01 0.98 -28.46
CA PRO A 706 -8.61 0.35 -29.70
C PRO A 706 -7.60 1.20 -30.46
N CYS A 707 -6.56 0.58 -30.96
CA CYS A 707 -5.50 1.21 -31.74
C CYS A 707 -5.24 0.42 -33.00
N HIS A 708 -5.07 1.10 -34.12
CA HIS A 708 -4.72 0.47 -35.39
C HIS A 708 -3.41 1.07 -35.91
N TRP A 709 -2.35 0.29 -35.86
CA TRP A 709 -1.00 0.73 -36.19
C TRP A 709 -0.73 0.75 -37.70
N ALA A 710 -1.19 -0.29 -38.40
CA ALA A 710 -0.94 -0.45 -39.81
C ALA A 710 -2.05 -1.26 -40.48
N ALA A 711 -2.73 -0.66 -41.46
CA ALA A 711 -3.81 -1.30 -42.19
C ALA A 711 -3.30 -2.33 -43.20
N GLU A 712 -2.15 -2.05 -43.79
CA GLU A 712 -1.47 -2.93 -44.74
C GLU A 712 0.05 -2.73 -44.60
N THR A 713 0.79 -3.82 -44.42
CA THR A 713 2.23 -3.75 -44.20
C THR A 713 2.91 -5.06 -44.58
N SER A 714 4.19 -5.00 -44.90
CA SER A 714 5.07 -6.16 -45.12
C SER A 714 5.89 -6.52 -43.85
N ASP A 715 5.74 -5.78 -42.79
CA ASP A 715 6.46 -6.02 -41.52
C ASP A 715 6.09 -7.40 -40.94
N PRO A 716 7.07 -8.29 -40.72
CA PRO A 716 6.81 -9.64 -40.23
C PRO A 716 6.20 -9.69 -38.82
N ARG A 717 6.22 -8.61 -38.06
CA ARG A 717 5.58 -8.50 -36.75
C ARG A 717 4.05 -8.36 -36.83
N ALA A 718 3.57 -7.84 -37.98
CA ALA A 718 2.13 -7.68 -38.20
C ALA A 718 1.47 -9.03 -38.50
N LEU A 719 0.30 -9.23 -37.93
CA LEU A 719 -0.43 -10.49 -38.04
C LEU A 719 -0.87 -10.76 -39.47
N VAL A 720 -0.61 -11.96 -39.98
CA VAL A 720 -1.11 -12.40 -41.27
C VAL A 720 -2.62 -12.58 -41.26
N SER A 721 -3.29 -12.31 -42.39
CA SER A 721 -4.74 -12.44 -42.52
C SER A 721 -5.22 -13.85 -42.19
N ASN A 722 -6.33 -13.96 -41.48
CA ASN A 722 -7.01 -15.24 -41.19
C ASN A 722 -7.69 -15.85 -42.41
N ARG A 723 -7.87 -15.09 -43.50
CA ARG A 723 -8.50 -15.60 -44.76
C ARG A 723 -7.56 -16.56 -45.48
N GLU A 724 -8.14 -17.59 -46.07
CA GLU A 724 -7.38 -18.55 -46.81
C GLU A 724 -6.84 -17.93 -48.13
N GLY A 725 -5.59 -18.18 -48.46
CA GLY A 725 -4.93 -17.60 -49.62
C GLY A 725 -4.59 -16.11 -49.52
N ASP A 726 -4.96 -15.43 -48.45
CA ASP A 726 -4.67 -14.01 -48.21
C ASP A 726 -3.41 -13.88 -47.39
N GLY A 727 -2.32 -13.43 -47.99
CA GLY A 727 -1.03 -13.17 -47.32
C GLY A 727 -0.88 -11.73 -46.78
N SER A 728 -1.92 -10.92 -46.87
CA SER A 728 -1.89 -9.54 -46.34
C SER A 728 -1.67 -9.52 -44.82
N ARG A 729 -1.04 -8.49 -44.34
CA ARG A 729 -0.76 -8.29 -42.92
C ARG A 729 -1.30 -6.96 -42.44
N SER A 730 -1.86 -6.98 -41.26
CA SER A 730 -2.34 -5.80 -40.52
C SER A 730 -1.95 -5.90 -39.07
N LEU A 731 -1.78 -4.76 -38.41
CA LEU A 731 -1.56 -4.72 -36.98
C LEU A 731 -2.50 -3.71 -36.31
N GLY A 732 -3.38 -4.24 -35.51
CA GLY A 732 -4.13 -3.53 -34.51
C GLY A 732 -3.75 -3.98 -33.11
N SER A 733 -4.22 -3.27 -32.14
CA SER A 733 -4.05 -3.60 -30.70
C SER A 733 -5.16 -3.00 -29.88
N VAL A 734 -5.31 -3.48 -28.67
CA VAL A 734 -5.93 -2.76 -27.56
C VAL A 734 -4.82 -2.26 -26.65
N VAL A 735 -4.92 -1.00 -26.23
CA VAL A 735 -3.90 -0.35 -25.40
C VAL A 735 -4.51 0.22 -24.13
N THR A 736 -3.70 0.33 -23.04
CA THR A 736 -4.09 1.03 -21.84
C THR A 736 -4.06 2.56 -22.02
N GLY A 737 -4.72 3.32 -21.15
CA GLY A 737 -4.54 4.75 -21.07
C GLY A 737 -5.67 5.63 -21.58
N ASP A 738 -6.84 5.08 -21.95
CA ASP A 738 -8.01 5.87 -22.34
C ASP A 738 -9.32 5.23 -21.80
N PRO A 739 -10.34 6.01 -21.41
CA PRO A 739 -10.43 7.48 -21.56
C PRO A 739 -9.74 8.29 -20.48
N ALA A 740 -9.29 7.71 -19.40
CA ALA A 740 -8.68 8.43 -18.27
C ALA A 740 -7.15 8.42 -18.36
N PRO A 741 -6.48 9.55 -18.18
CA PRO A 741 -5.02 9.65 -18.30
C PRO A 741 -4.24 8.85 -17.26
N CYS A 742 -4.88 8.41 -16.18
CA CYS A 742 -4.28 7.58 -15.14
C CYS A 742 -4.60 6.08 -15.30
N MET A 743 -5.36 5.67 -16.31
CA MET A 743 -5.68 4.25 -16.52
C MET A 743 -4.52 3.53 -17.19
N GLN A 744 -3.81 2.76 -16.41
CA GLN A 744 -2.62 2.03 -16.85
C GLN A 744 -2.80 0.51 -16.78
N THR A 745 -4.04 0.06 -16.59
CA THR A 745 -4.42 -1.35 -16.66
C THR A 745 -5.60 -1.54 -17.61
N MET A 746 -5.64 -2.71 -18.23
CA MET A 746 -6.79 -3.19 -18.97
C MET A 746 -7.11 -4.61 -18.58
N THR A 747 -8.35 -5.02 -18.81
CA THR A 747 -8.81 -6.40 -18.56
C THR A 747 -9.33 -7.05 -19.83
N ILE A 748 -9.11 -8.36 -19.94
CA ILE A 748 -9.68 -9.22 -20.97
C ILE A 748 -10.37 -10.38 -20.26
N ASP A 749 -11.69 -10.38 -20.25
CA ASP A 749 -12.50 -11.47 -19.70
C ASP A 749 -12.72 -12.52 -20.77
N VAL A 750 -12.33 -13.77 -20.49
CA VAL A 750 -12.50 -14.92 -21.38
C VAL A 750 -13.45 -15.91 -20.71
N ASP A 751 -14.74 -15.88 -21.10
CA ASP A 751 -15.74 -16.82 -20.59
C ASP A 751 -15.76 -18.09 -21.45
N TYR A 752 -14.66 -18.84 -21.38
CA TYR A 752 -14.54 -20.13 -22.06
C TYR A 752 -14.71 -21.29 -21.08
N ARG A 753 -15.80 -21.98 -21.20
CA ARG A 753 -16.19 -23.12 -20.36
C ARG A 753 -15.93 -24.43 -21.12
N THR A 754 -14.94 -25.17 -20.69
CA THR A 754 -14.52 -26.44 -21.28
C THR A 754 -14.29 -27.47 -20.19
N SER A 755 -14.36 -28.75 -20.54
CA SER A 755 -14.08 -29.86 -19.62
C SER A 755 -12.61 -30.24 -19.54
N SER A 756 -11.78 -29.63 -20.37
CA SER A 756 -10.33 -29.91 -20.44
C SER A 756 -9.56 -28.60 -20.39
N PRO A 757 -8.35 -28.59 -19.85
CA PRO A 757 -7.48 -27.44 -19.95
C PRO A 757 -7.28 -26.98 -21.39
N TYR A 758 -7.06 -25.68 -21.57
CA TYR A 758 -6.80 -25.04 -22.84
C TYR A 758 -5.63 -24.08 -22.71
N ARG A 759 -5.03 -23.74 -23.84
CA ARG A 759 -3.99 -22.72 -23.90
C ARG A 759 -4.63 -21.38 -24.28
N LEU A 760 -4.38 -20.38 -23.42
CA LEU A 760 -4.71 -18.98 -23.66
C LEU A 760 -3.41 -18.25 -24.00
N THR A 761 -3.30 -17.76 -25.22
CA THR A 761 -2.11 -17.08 -25.72
C THR A 761 -2.41 -15.63 -26.05
N LEU A 762 -1.57 -14.71 -25.60
CA LEU A 762 -1.63 -13.29 -25.93
C LEU A 762 -0.44 -12.91 -26.79
N TYR A 763 -0.66 -12.07 -27.81
CA TYR A 763 0.40 -11.55 -28.67
C TYR A 763 0.65 -10.08 -28.40
N PHE A 764 1.89 -9.74 -28.02
CA PHE A 764 2.38 -8.41 -27.71
C PHE A 764 3.32 -7.91 -28.81
N VAL A 765 3.16 -6.66 -29.23
CA VAL A 765 4.10 -5.97 -30.14
C VAL A 765 4.31 -4.55 -29.64
N ASP A 766 5.57 -4.18 -29.38
CA ASP A 766 5.99 -2.80 -29.16
C ASP A 766 6.31 -2.16 -30.51
N TRP A 767 5.23 -1.79 -31.26
CA TRP A 767 5.32 -1.41 -32.67
C TRP A 767 6.18 -0.18 -32.92
N ASP A 768 6.03 0.83 -32.09
CA ASP A 768 6.72 2.12 -32.16
C ASP A 768 8.01 2.17 -31.31
N ASN A 769 8.45 1.04 -30.77
CA ASN A 769 9.66 0.89 -29.94
C ASN A 769 9.67 1.86 -28.74
N ALA A 770 8.52 2.00 -28.06
CA ALA A 770 8.41 2.85 -26.88
C ALA A 770 9.05 2.27 -25.60
N GLY A 771 9.69 1.11 -25.69
CA GLY A 771 10.33 0.43 -24.56
C GLY A 771 9.31 -0.14 -23.56
N ARG A 772 8.19 -0.67 -24.08
CA ARG A 772 7.10 -1.19 -23.27
C ARG A 772 7.50 -2.39 -22.44
N ARG A 773 7.03 -2.42 -21.20
CA ARG A 773 6.99 -3.60 -20.34
C ARG A 773 5.58 -3.72 -19.77
N SER A 774 5.07 -4.93 -19.71
CA SER A 774 3.73 -5.22 -19.23
C SER A 774 3.74 -6.34 -18.20
N ALA A 775 2.94 -6.22 -17.17
CA ALA A 775 2.70 -7.27 -16.19
C ALA A 775 1.32 -7.91 -16.44
N ILE A 776 1.26 -9.23 -16.41
CA ILE A 776 0.03 -9.99 -16.60
C ILE A 776 -0.30 -10.75 -15.33
N GLU A 777 -1.54 -10.68 -14.89
CA GLU A 777 -2.12 -11.51 -13.84
C GLU A 777 -3.41 -12.17 -14.34
N LEU A 778 -3.66 -13.40 -13.91
CA LEU A 778 -4.90 -14.11 -14.19
C LEU A 778 -5.71 -14.26 -12.90
N PHE A 779 -7.02 -14.01 -13.05
CA PHE A 779 -8.01 -14.17 -11.99
C PHE A 779 -9.11 -15.11 -12.45
N ASP A 780 -9.68 -15.85 -11.52
CA ASP A 780 -10.92 -16.57 -11.77
C ASP A 780 -12.03 -15.57 -12.12
N LEU A 781 -12.73 -15.81 -13.24
CA LEU A 781 -13.70 -14.84 -13.76
C LEU A 781 -14.91 -14.67 -12.83
N ALA A 782 -15.31 -15.71 -12.11
CA ALA A 782 -16.47 -15.68 -11.24
C ALA A 782 -16.14 -15.13 -9.84
N THR A 783 -15.05 -15.61 -9.23
CA THR A 783 -14.70 -15.30 -7.84
C THR A 783 -13.73 -14.14 -7.71
N ARG A 784 -13.10 -13.72 -8.80
CA ARG A 784 -12.04 -12.68 -8.82
C ARG A 784 -10.81 -13.03 -7.98
N ARG A 785 -10.67 -14.30 -7.60
CA ARG A 785 -9.47 -14.79 -6.88
C ARG A 785 -8.28 -14.89 -7.81
N LEU A 786 -7.13 -14.51 -7.33
CA LEU A 786 -5.87 -14.58 -8.07
C LEU A 786 -5.51 -16.04 -8.38
N LEU A 787 -5.16 -16.34 -9.63
CA LEU A 787 -4.82 -17.69 -10.08
C LEU A 787 -3.32 -17.86 -10.37
N SER A 788 -2.65 -16.83 -10.88
CA SER A 788 -1.26 -16.92 -11.34
C SER A 788 -0.35 -15.92 -10.63
N PRO A 789 0.94 -16.22 -10.51
CA PRO A 789 1.91 -15.16 -10.22
C PRO A 789 1.89 -14.12 -11.33
N VAL A 790 2.38 -12.92 -11.01
CA VAL A 790 2.60 -11.88 -12.02
C VAL A 790 3.61 -12.39 -13.04
N HIS A 791 3.25 -12.32 -14.33
CA HIS A 791 4.15 -12.61 -15.43
C HIS A 791 4.58 -11.33 -16.13
N MET A 792 5.89 -11.12 -16.25
CA MET A 792 6.46 -9.91 -16.87
C MET A 792 6.79 -10.15 -18.34
N VAL A 793 6.16 -9.37 -19.22
CA VAL A 793 6.48 -9.34 -20.65
C VAL A 793 7.45 -8.20 -20.92
N ARG A 794 8.62 -8.54 -21.44
CA ARG A 794 9.72 -7.61 -21.73
C ARG A 794 10.18 -7.78 -23.17
N ASP A 795 10.85 -6.78 -23.73
CA ASP A 795 11.55 -6.84 -25.03
C ASP A 795 10.69 -7.41 -26.17
N TYR A 796 9.43 -6.92 -26.26
CA TYR A 796 8.49 -7.39 -27.27
C TYR A 796 8.37 -6.50 -28.52
N SER A 797 9.41 -5.71 -28.81
CA SER A 797 9.50 -4.94 -30.06
C SER A 797 9.49 -5.83 -31.32
N GLY A 798 10.05 -7.04 -31.23
CA GLY A 798 10.01 -8.05 -32.27
C GLY A 798 8.72 -8.88 -32.33
N GLY A 799 7.80 -8.67 -31.42
CA GLY A 799 6.62 -9.51 -31.21
C GLY A 799 6.90 -10.66 -30.23
N ARG A 800 5.95 -10.91 -29.33
CA ARG A 800 6.07 -11.95 -28.32
C ARG A 800 4.71 -12.55 -27.98
N TYR A 801 4.62 -13.86 -28.01
CA TYR A 801 3.50 -14.63 -27.51
C TYR A 801 3.74 -15.04 -26.09
N VAL A 802 2.71 -14.93 -25.25
CA VAL A 802 2.68 -15.42 -23.87
C VAL A 802 1.51 -16.36 -23.72
N THR A 803 1.79 -17.62 -23.43
CA THR A 803 0.80 -18.70 -23.34
C THR A 803 0.64 -19.18 -21.91
N PHE A 804 -0.60 -19.25 -21.44
CA PHE A 804 -1.00 -19.79 -20.16
C PHE A 804 -1.81 -21.08 -20.36
N GLU A 805 -1.58 -22.09 -19.53
CA GLU A 805 -2.45 -23.25 -19.42
C GLU A 805 -3.55 -22.97 -18.41
N VAL A 806 -4.83 -23.03 -18.87
CA VAL A 806 -5.99 -22.58 -18.11
C VAL A 806 -7.07 -23.66 -18.16
N ASP A 807 -7.81 -23.86 -17.07
CA ASP A 807 -8.85 -24.89 -16.94
C ASP A 807 -10.27 -24.32 -16.68
N ARG A 808 -10.40 -22.99 -16.68
CA ARG A 808 -11.64 -22.28 -16.31
C ARG A 808 -11.75 -20.91 -17.00
N PRO A 809 -12.94 -20.28 -16.95
CA PRO A 809 -13.08 -18.88 -17.34
C PRO A 809 -12.19 -17.97 -16.52
N VAL A 810 -11.49 -17.06 -17.19
CA VAL A 810 -10.51 -16.18 -16.54
C VAL A 810 -10.68 -14.71 -16.92
N ARG A 811 -10.31 -13.83 -15.99
CA ARG A 811 -9.96 -12.44 -16.27
C ARG A 811 -8.45 -12.33 -16.39
N VAL A 812 -7.98 -11.82 -17.50
CA VAL A 812 -6.59 -11.42 -17.70
C VAL A 812 -6.48 -9.94 -17.39
N ARG A 813 -5.65 -9.56 -16.44
CA ARG A 813 -5.30 -8.17 -16.16
C ARG A 813 -3.91 -7.89 -16.71
N ILE A 814 -3.80 -6.81 -17.48
CA ILE A 814 -2.54 -6.37 -18.08
C ILE A 814 -2.24 -4.96 -17.58
N CYS A 815 -1.13 -4.84 -16.86
CA CYS A 815 -0.66 -3.57 -16.29
C CYS A 815 0.52 -3.05 -17.10
N GLN A 816 0.53 -1.75 -17.36
CA GLN A 816 1.73 -1.06 -17.84
C GLN A 816 2.77 -1.03 -16.71
N VAL A 817 4.01 -1.38 -17.03
CA VAL A 817 5.15 -1.24 -16.12
C VAL A 817 6.10 -0.17 -16.62
N ARG A 818 6.40 -0.18 -17.92
CA ARG A 818 7.21 0.84 -18.59
C ARG A 818 6.67 1.13 -19.99
N GLY A 819 7.13 2.25 -20.56
CA GLY A 819 6.69 2.72 -21.87
C GLY A 819 5.47 3.65 -21.77
N THR A 820 4.87 3.92 -22.92
CA THR A 820 3.73 4.88 -22.99
C THR A 820 2.41 4.26 -22.57
N ASN A 821 2.24 2.95 -22.75
CA ASN A 821 1.06 2.16 -22.42
C ASN A 821 1.40 0.66 -22.50
N ALA A 822 0.49 -0.21 -22.08
CA ALA A 822 0.53 -1.62 -22.44
C ALA A 822 -0.24 -1.82 -23.74
N ALA A 823 0.21 -2.75 -24.60
CA ALA A 823 -0.40 -3.03 -25.90
C ALA A 823 -0.50 -4.54 -26.15
N VAL A 824 -1.69 -5.02 -26.53
CA VAL A 824 -1.93 -6.42 -26.91
C VAL A 824 -2.62 -6.45 -28.25
N SER A 825 -2.10 -7.25 -29.18
CA SER A 825 -2.55 -7.29 -30.59
C SER A 825 -3.47 -8.46 -30.89
N ALA A 826 -3.36 -9.55 -30.17
CA ALA A 826 -4.26 -10.70 -30.35
C ALA A 826 -4.35 -11.60 -29.11
N LEU A 827 -5.42 -12.39 -29.10
CA LEU A 827 -5.67 -13.47 -28.17
C LEU A 827 -6.01 -14.74 -28.97
N PHE A 828 -5.42 -15.87 -28.57
CA PHE A 828 -5.64 -17.18 -29.19
C PHE A 828 -6.06 -18.22 -28.16
N LEU A 829 -6.90 -19.18 -28.62
CA LEU A 829 -7.37 -20.30 -27.83
C LEU A 829 -7.01 -21.61 -28.55
N ASP A 830 -6.32 -22.52 -27.83
CA ASP A 830 -5.87 -23.81 -28.33
C ASP A 830 -6.19 -24.97 -27.41
#